data_f54864d8b1ef909578bb6a3655c8eb64
#
_entry.id   f54864d8b1ef909578bb6a3655c8eb64
#
_cell.length_a   1.000
_cell.length_b   1.000
_cell.length_c   1.000
_cell.angle_alpha   90.00
_cell.angle_beta   90.00
_cell.angle_gamma   90.00
#
_symmetry.space_group_name_H-M   'P 1'
#
loop_
_entity.id
_entity.type
_entity.pdbx_description
1 polymer ?
#
loop_
_entity_poly.entity_id
_entity_poly.type
_entity_poly.pdbx_seq_one_letter_code
_entity_poly.pdbx_strand_id
1 'polypeptide(L)'
;MTPFGRAASALIALTVLLSFWARPALAGNTSGFLSGIVTHSGQLVAGAHVTATGNNRTYTTATGPQGRFQFPPLSVGTYDVEATSGNLRGAVRVDLGFGGASLTVALGALKQIAVVAASSSTTLRGSGSDVVLNSTALTQMPYNNSFSEMQLQLPGAARGANGVVHMNGDHGVINYQLDGVPLPQELNRDIGGEINLNDLSFVDVIEGAYPAQYGLRFGSVFNLSTRAGTGPAGLDGNFSYGSYGTVNSTLGYHSPLAGGGGYDIAFSGMKTTRGLDPPDFNSPHNNASSTNQFARFTLPGGSNTYTNVTFIHSMATFEIPNDVQFGEPAATDDNENQDDTFLAVQFHHAIGNVGAWNFGPAFKTSRIQDFGDPQNDFTYGEQLNVTPPPFGNGGTASDCANAISNPGSYLPTTCGVSLADDRTAVDYIMQGDFTRSYGNHTLQAGATYDLTRVSKYYGVTLQPNNFLAPILTPATPDAATTVVDDAPNLGNTYQTYVQDSWRMNPMWEADYGLRYDFFTIKSTSFAERFGAFSPRLKITRFFGNRASVYAYVGRFFEPFSFENVSPEAAQLLNLPLQPTVAQFDLKPERDTQLELGGHIPVGHGDLGFRVWQKNANDLIDDTQVGVTLLHQDINYVLGRLSQEALNYTEPLARGGRAYVSVAHQVSLNSGCETQLLAPCFGAPTGFTPADHEQRYTVNGGILLRDLHGGWFSMDGEYGSGLSSAYCEPATLFCKQTPHTTFDVEKGVAVTPKTALTFDVQNLLNDRYYVTLLNAQGNHYASPRTFAFGVRFNP
;
A
#
# COMPACT_ATOMS: atom_id res chain seq x y z
N MET A 1 -39.74 -15.60 -9.54
CA MET A 1 -38.41 -15.71 -10.20
C MET A 1 -38.40 -14.72 -11.35
N THR A 2 -37.73 -13.60 -11.17
CA THR A 2 -37.63 -12.50 -12.12
C THR A 2 -36.67 -12.87 -13.27
N PRO A 3 -36.80 -12.26 -14.47
CA PRO A 3 -35.94 -12.58 -15.62
C PRO A 3 -34.43 -12.38 -15.38
N PHE A 4 -34.05 -11.59 -14.40
CA PHE A 4 -32.67 -11.39 -13.97
C PHE A 4 -32.03 -12.64 -13.33
N GLY A 5 -32.78 -13.42 -12.57
CA GLY A 5 -32.29 -14.69 -12.00
C GLY A 5 -31.98 -15.76 -13.06
N ARG A 6 -32.67 -15.71 -14.20
CA ARG A 6 -32.44 -16.63 -15.33
C ARG A 6 -31.21 -16.22 -16.16
N ALA A 7 -30.92 -14.93 -16.28
CA ALA A 7 -29.73 -14.45 -16.97
C ALA A 7 -28.44 -14.74 -16.17
N ALA A 8 -28.45 -14.56 -14.86
CA ALA A 8 -27.33 -14.90 -13.98
C ALA A 8 -27.09 -16.42 -13.95
N SER A 9 -28.13 -17.23 -13.87
CA SER A 9 -28.03 -18.70 -13.92
C SER A 9 -27.58 -19.18 -15.31
N ALA A 10 -27.98 -18.53 -16.38
CA ALA A 10 -27.53 -18.82 -17.74
C ALA A 10 -26.05 -18.41 -17.95
N LEU A 11 -25.60 -17.31 -17.35
CA LEU A 11 -24.20 -16.88 -17.42
C LEU A 11 -23.31 -17.83 -16.62
N ILE A 12 -23.73 -18.27 -15.43
CA ILE A 12 -23.03 -19.24 -14.61
C ILE A 12 -23.02 -20.60 -15.33
N ALA A 13 -24.14 -21.04 -15.93
CA ALA A 13 -24.20 -22.26 -16.70
C ALA A 13 -23.35 -22.19 -17.98
N LEU A 14 -23.28 -21.03 -18.65
CA LEU A 14 -22.42 -20.81 -19.82
C LEU A 14 -20.95 -20.78 -19.43
N THR A 15 -20.59 -20.20 -18.28
CA THR A 15 -19.23 -20.23 -17.74
C THR A 15 -18.82 -21.64 -17.34
N VAL A 16 -19.71 -22.40 -16.73
CA VAL A 16 -19.48 -23.82 -16.40
C VAL A 16 -19.45 -24.69 -17.66
N LEU A 17 -20.30 -24.47 -18.67
CA LEU A 17 -20.28 -25.22 -19.94
C LEU A 17 -19.07 -24.88 -20.82
N LEU A 18 -18.60 -23.62 -20.83
CA LEU A 18 -17.36 -23.24 -21.50
C LEU A 18 -16.12 -23.80 -20.80
N SER A 19 -16.20 -24.04 -19.48
CA SER A 19 -15.12 -24.70 -18.71
C SER A 19 -14.97 -26.19 -19.02
N PHE A 20 -16.00 -26.85 -19.58
CA PHE A 20 -15.92 -28.28 -19.97
C PHE A 20 -15.37 -28.50 -21.39
N TRP A 21 -15.35 -27.48 -22.26
CA TRP A 21 -14.85 -27.61 -23.64
C TRP A 21 -13.52 -26.91 -23.90
N ALA A 22 -13.15 -25.92 -23.10
CA ALA A 22 -11.79 -25.39 -23.09
C ALA A 22 -10.99 -26.12 -22.02
N ARG A 23 -9.95 -26.84 -22.41
CA ARG A 23 -8.95 -27.25 -21.41
C ARG A 23 -8.37 -25.95 -20.83
N PRO A 24 -8.72 -25.55 -19.60
CA PRO A 24 -8.34 -24.27 -19.07
C PRO A 24 -6.85 -24.23 -18.81
N ALA A 25 -6.25 -23.18 -19.27
CA ALA A 25 -4.89 -22.82 -18.94
C ALA A 25 -4.92 -21.38 -18.43
N LEU A 26 -4.71 -21.12 -17.14
CA LEU A 26 -4.84 -19.80 -16.48
C LEU A 26 -3.68 -19.58 -15.50
N ALA A 27 -3.07 -18.39 -15.35
CA ALA A 27 -1.75 -18.18 -14.72
C ALA A 27 -1.53 -16.96 -13.84
N GLY A 28 -0.45 -16.78 -13.14
CA GLY A 28 -0.07 -15.90 -12.05
C GLY A 28 0.05 -14.40 -12.30
N ASN A 29 -0.53 -13.61 -11.41
CA ASN A 29 -0.61 -12.14 -11.44
C ASN A 29 0.73 -11.41 -11.24
N THR A 30 1.79 -12.12 -10.89
CA THR A 30 3.08 -11.53 -10.56
C THR A 30 4.20 -12.32 -11.22
N SER A 31 4.55 -11.95 -12.44
CA SER A 31 5.66 -12.59 -13.15
C SER A 31 6.64 -11.57 -13.72
N GLY A 32 7.93 -11.85 -13.56
CA GLY A 32 9.04 -11.11 -14.13
C GLY A 32 9.79 -11.93 -15.18
N PHE A 33 10.57 -11.25 -16.03
CA PHE A 33 11.40 -11.91 -17.03
C PHE A 33 12.83 -12.04 -16.54
N LEU A 34 13.30 -13.29 -16.38
CA LEU A 34 14.67 -13.58 -16.00
C LEU A 34 15.49 -13.95 -17.25
N SER A 35 16.52 -13.17 -17.50
CA SER A 35 17.40 -13.37 -18.66
C SER A 35 18.87 -13.08 -18.28
N GLY A 36 19.80 -13.40 -19.18
CA GLY A 36 21.20 -13.09 -18.93
C GLY A 36 22.16 -13.68 -19.95
N ILE A 37 23.44 -13.64 -19.57
CA ILE A 37 24.54 -14.24 -20.34
C ILE A 37 25.35 -15.18 -19.45
N VAL A 38 25.91 -16.21 -20.06
CA VAL A 38 26.90 -17.11 -19.42
C VAL A 38 28.28 -16.80 -20.00
N THR A 39 29.24 -16.61 -19.11
CA THR A 39 30.62 -16.31 -19.51
C THR A 39 31.62 -17.27 -18.86
N HIS A 40 32.74 -17.52 -19.53
CA HIS A 40 33.92 -18.17 -18.96
C HIS A 40 35.18 -17.38 -19.38
N SER A 41 35.94 -16.91 -18.39
CA SER A 41 37.13 -16.06 -18.62
C SER A 41 36.82 -14.86 -19.52
N GLY A 42 35.61 -14.24 -19.35
CA GLY A 42 35.16 -13.09 -20.14
C GLY A 42 34.61 -13.41 -21.53
N GLN A 43 34.65 -14.66 -21.97
CA GLN A 43 34.11 -15.09 -23.27
C GLN A 43 32.72 -15.66 -23.09
N LEU A 44 31.80 -15.41 -24.04
CA LEU A 44 30.43 -15.90 -24.05
C LEU A 44 30.37 -17.42 -24.26
N VAL A 45 29.56 -18.14 -23.49
CA VAL A 45 29.44 -19.60 -23.56
C VAL A 45 28.09 -19.99 -24.16
N ALA A 46 28.14 -20.56 -25.38
CA ALA A 46 26.95 -21.12 -26.02
C ALA A 46 26.65 -22.55 -25.53
N GLY A 47 25.36 -22.94 -25.51
CA GLY A 47 24.94 -24.30 -25.13
C GLY A 47 25.10 -24.62 -23.64
N ALA A 48 25.37 -23.63 -22.77
CA ALA A 48 25.40 -23.85 -21.34
C ALA A 48 23.98 -24.16 -20.84
N HIS A 49 23.85 -25.15 -19.97
CA HIS A 49 22.60 -25.47 -19.30
C HIS A 49 22.41 -24.50 -18.14
N VAL A 50 21.27 -23.83 -18.05
CA VAL A 50 20.96 -22.86 -17.01
C VAL A 50 19.70 -23.26 -16.26
N THR A 51 19.78 -23.27 -14.94
CA THR A 51 18.64 -23.55 -14.04
C THR A 51 18.38 -22.34 -13.15
N ALA A 52 17.12 -22.04 -12.89
CA ALA A 52 16.70 -21.07 -11.90
C ALA A 52 15.80 -21.78 -10.88
N THR A 53 16.21 -21.76 -9.62
CA THR A 53 15.47 -22.39 -8.52
C THR A 53 15.00 -21.32 -7.55
N GLY A 54 13.70 -21.20 -7.38
CA GLY A 54 13.03 -20.26 -6.47
C GLY A 54 11.53 -20.54 -6.41
N ASN A 55 10.85 -20.00 -5.40
CA ASN A 55 9.42 -20.23 -5.21
C ASN A 55 9.02 -21.71 -5.30
N ASN A 56 9.82 -22.61 -4.71
CA ASN A 56 9.66 -24.06 -4.72
C ASN A 56 9.71 -24.72 -6.10
N ARG A 57 10.29 -24.08 -7.09
CA ARG A 57 10.39 -24.58 -8.47
C ARG A 57 11.78 -24.44 -9.03
N THR A 58 12.08 -25.34 -9.96
CA THR A 58 13.27 -25.27 -10.79
C THR A 58 12.84 -25.16 -12.26
N TYR A 59 13.30 -24.09 -12.89
CA TYR A 59 13.12 -23.87 -14.32
C TYR A 59 14.44 -24.10 -15.03
N THR A 60 14.40 -24.56 -16.27
CA THR A 60 15.59 -24.87 -17.04
C THR A 60 15.54 -24.25 -18.42
N THR A 61 16.67 -23.77 -18.88
CA THR A 61 16.88 -23.25 -20.25
C THR A 61 18.32 -23.52 -20.69
N ALA A 62 18.68 -23.14 -21.89
CA ALA A 62 20.06 -23.20 -22.37
C ALA A 62 20.46 -21.91 -23.08
N THR A 63 21.75 -21.61 -23.06
CA THR A 63 22.26 -20.43 -23.78
C THR A 63 22.28 -20.66 -25.28
N GLY A 64 21.80 -19.66 -26.03
CA GLY A 64 21.89 -19.61 -27.47
C GLY A 64 23.36 -19.36 -27.99
N PRO A 65 23.55 -19.25 -29.32
CA PRO A 65 24.87 -19.06 -29.93
C PRO A 65 25.67 -17.84 -29.41
N GLN A 66 24.97 -16.86 -28.87
CA GLN A 66 25.58 -15.64 -28.30
C GLN A 66 25.72 -15.72 -26.76
N GLY A 67 25.72 -16.93 -26.19
CA GLY A 67 25.82 -17.10 -24.73
C GLY A 67 24.66 -16.55 -23.93
N ARG A 68 23.55 -16.19 -24.57
CA ARG A 68 22.37 -15.58 -23.91
C ARG A 68 21.37 -16.66 -23.55
N PHE A 69 20.72 -16.49 -22.39
CA PHE A 69 19.58 -17.28 -21.95
C PHE A 69 18.41 -16.39 -21.57
N GLN A 70 17.21 -16.95 -21.62
CA GLN A 70 15.98 -16.34 -21.11
C GLN A 70 15.08 -17.46 -20.59
N PHE A 71 14.48 -17.25 -19.43
CA PHE A 71 13.42 -18.08 -18.90
C PHE A 71 12.06 -17.59 -19.38
N PRO A 72 11.02 -18.46 -19.39
CA PRO A 72 9.65 -17.99 -19.44
C PRO A 72 9.36 -17.03 -18.27
N PRO A 73 8.26 -16.29 -18.27
CA PRO A 73 7.90 -15.48 -17.12
C PRO A 73 7.87 -16.31 -15.83
N LEU A 74 8.62 -15.87 -14.85
CA LEU A 74 8.70 -16.49 -13.52
C LEU A 74 7.96 -15.62 -12.51
N SER A 75 7.38 -16.22 -11.49
CA SER A 75 6.81 -15.47 -10.37
C SER A 75 7.88 -14.57 -9.74
N VAL A 76 7.51 -13.37 -9.30
CA VAL A 76 8.43 -12.50 -8.57
C VAL A 76 8.95 -13.19 -7.30
N GLY A 77 10.19 -12.91 -6.91
CA GLY A 77 10.83 -13.55 -5.78
C GLY A 77 12.32 -13.77 -5.98
N THR A 78 12.99 -14.37 -5.01
CA THR A 78 14.42 -14.67 -5.05
C THR A 78 14.68 -15.99 -5.75
N TYR A 79 15.63 -16.02 -6.69
CA TYR A 79 16.05 -17.21 -7.45
C TYR A 79 17.54 -17.46 -7.33
N ASP A 80 17.91 -18.70 -7.13
CA ASP A 80 19.28 -19.19 -7.32
C ASP A 80 19.41 -19.66 -8.77
N VAL A 81 20.21 -18.92 -9.56
CA VAL A 81 20.45 -19.22 -10.97
C VAL A 81 21.82 -19.89 -11.12
N GLU A 82 21.83 -21.09 -11.63
CA GLU A 82 23.02 -21.89 -11.83
C GLU A 82 23.22 -22.18 -13.33
N ALA A 83 24.45 -22.04 -13.80
CA ALA A 83 24.80 -22.43 -15.17
C ALA A 83 25.92 -23.48 -15.16
N THR A 84 25.81 -24.45 -16.05
CA THR A 84 26.80 -25.53 -16.24
C THR A 84 27.17 -25.70 -17.70
N SER A 85 28.46 -25.95 -18.00
CA SER A 85 28.96 -26.29 -19.32
C SER A 85 30.17 -27.21 -19.16
N GLY A 86 30.03 -28.49 -19.51
CA GLY A 86 31.03 -29.53 -19.23
C GLY A 86 31.35 -29.59 -17.74
N ASN A 87 32.61 -29.40 -17.37
CA ASN A 87 33.06 -29.41 -15.98
C ASN A 87 33.07 -28.01 -15.33
N LEU A 88 32.51 -27.01 -15.97
CA LEU A 88 32.43 -25.64 -15.47
C LEU A 88 31.05 -25.40 -14.85
N ARG A 89 31.03 -24.67 -13.76
CA ARG A 89 29.82 -24.29 -13.05
C ARG A 89 29.91 -22.87 -12.53
N GLY A 90 28.78 -22.15 -12.52
CA GLY A 90 28.66 -20.84 -11.90
C GLY A 90 27.26 -20.70 -11.33
N ALA A 91 27.11 -19.92 -10.24
CA ALA A 91 25.81 -19.66 -9.63
C ALA A 91 25.72 -18.18 -9.22
N VAL A 92 24.52 -17.62 -9.34
CA VAL A 92 24.18 -16.24 -8.94
C VAL A 92 22.80 -16.25 -8.31
N ARG A 93 22.66 -15.58 -7.17
CA ARG A 93 21.33 -15.32 -6.58
C ARG A 93 20.81 -13.99 -7.12
N VAL A 94 19.52 -13.95 -7.48
CA VAL A 94 18.86 -12.78 -8.06
C VAL A 94 17.48 -12.58 -7.46
N ASP A 95 17.15 -11.34 -7.15
CA ASP A 95 15.80 -10.93 -6.80
C ASP A 95 15.09 -10.50 -8.08
N LEU A 96 14.02 -11.22 -8.42
CA LEU A 96 13.23 -11.02 -9.62
C LEU A 96 11.96 -10.27 -9.28
N GLY A 97 11.91 -8.99 -9.61
CA GLY A 97 10.72 -8.17 -9.56
C GLY A 97 9.90 -8.24 -10.86
N PHE A 98 8.76 -7.55 -10.88
CA PHE A 98 7.90 -7.45 -12.07
C PHE A 98 8.66 -6.88 -13.28
N GLY A 99 9.52 -5.88 -13.09
CA GLY A 99 10.36 -5.31 -14.14
C GLY A 99 11.37 -6.28 -14.75
N GLY A 100 11.46 -7.50 -14.24
CA GLY A 100 12.40 -8.51 -14.66
C GLY A 100 13.82 -8.28 -14.15
N ALA A 101 14.71 -9.24 -14.45
CA ALA A 101 16.12 -9.17 -14.10
C ALA A 101 16.99 -9.69 -15.24
N SER A 102 18.17 -9.08 -15.41
CA SER A 102 19.21 -9.57 -16.31
C SER A 102 20.52 -9.75 -15.57
N LEU A 103 21.17 -10.88 -15.74
CA LEU A 103 22.37 -11.23 -14.98
C LEU A 103 23.46 -11.86 -15.83
N THR A 104 24.68 -11.87 -15.29
CA THR A 104 25.83 -12.56 -15.88
C THR A 104 26.22 -13.70 -14.95
N VAL A 105 26.20 -14.95 -15.47
CA VAL A 105 26.70 -16.11 -14.77
C VAL A 105 28.11 -16.45 -15.26
N ALA A 106 29.11 -16.23 -14.42
CA ALA A 106 30.50 -16.55 -14.72
C ALA A 106 30.81 -18.01 -14.34
N LEU A 107 31.24 -18.81 -15.29
CA LEU A 107 31.63 -20.21 -15.06
C LEU A 107 33.08 -20.29 -14.56
N GLY A 108 33.29 -21.12 -13.54
CA GLY A 108 34.62 -21.48 -13.00
C GLY A 108 34.78 -22.98 -12.84
N ALA A 109 36.02 -23.47 -12.56
CA ALA A 109 36.26 -24.89 -12.30
C ALA A 109 35.63 -25.29 -10.93
N LEU A 110 35.12 -26.49 -10.81
CA LEU A 110 34.35 -27.07 -9.69
C LEU A 110 34.90 -26.90 -8.26
N LYS A 111 36.12 -26.41 -8.10
CA LYS A 111 36.78 -26.19 -6.78
C LYS A 111 36.55 -24.82 -6.15
N GLN A 112 35.88 -23.90 -6.82
CA GLN A 112 35.54 -22.58 -6.29
C GLN A 112 34.06 -22.28 -6.57
N ILE A 113 33.18 -22.86 -5.76
CA ILE A 113 31.82 -22.31 -5.61
C ILE A 113 31.96 -21.09 -4.69
N ALA A 114 32.38 -19.97 -5.24
CA ALA A 114 32.02 -18.70 -4.67
C ALA A 114 30.56 -18.48 -5.10
N VAL A 115 29.62 -18.50 -4.16
CA VAL A 115 28.36 -17.75 -4.31
C VAL A 115 28.81 -16.31 -4.40
N VAL A 116 29.05 -15.84 -5.60
CA VAL A 116 29.27 -14.42 -5.86
C VAL A 116 27.92 -13.81 -5.60
N ALA A 117 27.82 -13.11 -4.49
CA ALA A 117 26.68 -12.26 -4.19
C ALA A 117 26.35 -11.46 -5.47
N ALA A 118 25.08 -11.40 -5.79
CA ALA A 118 24.51 -10.89 -7.00
C ALA A 118 25.35 -9.78 -7.64
N SER A 119 26.08 -10.10 -8.68
CA SER A 119 26.64 -9.08 -9.52
C SER A 119 25.52 -8.58 -10.40
N SER A 120 24.96 -7.42 -10.04
CA SER A 120 24.05 -6.61 -10.84
C SER A 120 22.90 -7.37 -11.52
N SER A 121 21.85 -7.67 -10.79
CA SER A 121 20.53 -7.78 -11.41
C SER A 121 20.06 -6.36 -11.74
N THR A 122 19.79 -6.06 -12.99
CA THR A 122 19.27 -4.78 -13.43
C THR A 122 17.80 -4.99 -13.79
N THR A 123 16.90 -4.24 -13.16
CA THR A 123 15.49 -4.19 -13.56
C THR A 123 15.41 -3.50 -14.92
N LEU A 124 15.08 -4.22 -15.98
CA LEU A 124 15.16 -3.68 -17.35
C LEU A 124 13.79 -3.27 -17.92
N ARG A 125 12.71 -3.67 -17.28
CA ARG A 125 11.35 -3.59 -17.85
C ARG A 125 10.33 -2.88 -16.97
N GLY A 126 10.67 -2.57 -15.74
CA GLY A 126 9.82 -1.82 -14.82
C GLY A 126 9.77 -0.32 -15.11
N SER A 127 9.14 0.43 -14.26
CA SER A 127 9.29 1.86 -14.17
C SER A 127 10.69 2.21 -13.65
N GLY A 128 11.21 3.37 -13.99
CA GLY A 128 12.50 3.86 -13.48
C GLY A 128 12.52 4.11 -11.97
N SER A 129 11.36 4.08 -11.32
CA SER A 129 11.19 4.21 -9.87
C SER A 129 10.89 2.89 -9.15
N ASP A 130 10.69 1.78 -9.87
CA ASP A 130 10.33 0.51 -9.24
C ASP A 130 11.42 0.04 -8.27
N VAL A 131 10.98 -0.48 -7.12
CA VAL A 131 11.87 -0.91 -6.03
C VAL A 131 11.58 -2.35 -5.63
N VAL A 132 12.65 -3.10 -5.44
CA VAL A 132 12.61 -4.50 -5.01
C VAL A 132 13.31 -4.64 -3.67
N LEU A 133 12.63 -5.22 -2.68
CA LEU A 133 13.12 -5.50 -1.34
C LEU A 133 13.03 -6.99 -1.03
N ASN A 134 14.16 -7.61 -0.69
CA ASN A 134 14.19 -8.99 -0.22
C ASN A 134 14.09 -9.06 1.32
N SER A 135 13.93 -10.26 1.88
CA SER A 135 13.79 -10.47 3.32
C SER A 135 14.94 -9.86 4.15
N THR A 136 16.16 -9.83 3.62
CA THR A 136 17.30 -9.20 4.31
C THR A 136 17.12 -7.69 4.42
N ALA A 137 16.67 -7.01 3.36
CA ALA A 137 16.36 -5.59 3.40
C ALA A 137 15.18 -5.32 4.34
N LEU A 138 14.11 -6.11 4.25
CA LEU A 138 12.91 -5.94 5.07
C LEU A 138 13.18 -6.10 6.58
N THR A 139 14.14 -6.94 6.96
CA THR A 139 14.38 -7.26 8.37
C THR A 139 15.63 -6.61 8.97
N GLN A 140 16.59 -6.11 8.18
CA GLN A 140 17.86 -5.55 8.64
C GLN A 140 18.04 -4.05 8.33
N MET A 141 17.09 -3.42 7.66
CA MET A 141 16.99 -1.96 7.59
C MET A 141 16.23 -1.45 8.82
N PRO A 142 16.45 -0.18 9.24
CA PRO A 142 15.92 0.34 10.50
C PRO A 142 14.43 0.71 10.41
N TYR A 143 13.61 -0.15 9.83
CA TYR A 143 12.16 0.05 9.70
C TYR A 143 11.37 -0.27 10.97
N ASN A 144 12.04 -0.75 12.01
CA ASN A 144 11.43 -1.16 13.28
C ASN A 144 10.16 -2.04 13.10
N ASN A 145 10.18 -2.90 12.08
CA ASN A 145 9.05 -3.72 11.64
C ASN A 145 7.80 -2.91 11.21
N SER A 146 7.93 -1.62 10.93
CA SER A 146 6.86 -0.77 10.43
C SER A 146 6.78 -0.82 8.91
N PHE A 147 5.59 -1.11 8.39
CA PHE A 147 5.35 -1.10 6.95
C PHE A 147 5.41 0.32 6.38
N SER A 148 4.91 1.32 7.11
CA SER A 148 4.97 2.73 6.73
C SER A 148 6.40 3.25 6.64
N GLU A 149 7.27 2.90 7.60
CA GLU A 149 8.68 3.31 7.56
C GLU A 149 9.41 2.69 6.36
N MET A 150 9.06 1.47 5.97
CA MET A 150 9.56 0.87 4.74
C MET A 150 9.05 1.63 3.49
N GLN A 151 7.79 2.06 3.47
CA GLN A 151 7.21 2.83 2.36
C GLN A 151 7.89 4.18 2.17
N LEU A 152 8.27 4.86 3.26
CA LEU A 152 8.95 6.17 3.22
C LEU A 152 10.31 6.13 2.52
N GLN A 153 10.90 4.96 2.32
CA GLN A 153 12.15 4.80 1.60
C GLN A 153 11.96 4.71 0.07
N LEU A 154 10.75 4.84 -0.41
CA LEU A 154 10.42 4.77 -1.84
C LEU A 154 10.50 6.16 -2.49
N PRO A 155 10.82 6.24 -3.79
CA PRO A 155 10.83 7.50 -4.52
C PRO A 155 9.48 8.23 -4.45
N GLY A 156 9.48 9.48 -4.03
CA GLY A 156 8.24 10.30 -3.99
C GLY A 156 7.25 9.94 -2.89
N ALA A 157 7.62 9.07 -1.97
CA ALA A 157 6.83 8.84 -0.77
C ALA A 157 6.85 10.07 0.14
N ALA A 158 5.72 10.43 0.70
CA ALA A 158 5.58 11.53 1.64
C ALA A 158 4.86 11.04 2.90
N ARG A 159 5.40 11.39 4.06
CA ARG A 159 4.81 11.05 5.35
C ARG A 159 3.52 11.84 5.57
N GLY A 160 2.41 11.15 5.73
CA GLY A 160 1.17 11.65 6.28
C GLY A 160 1.07 11.41 7.78
N ALA A 161 -0.03 11.85 8.39
CA ALA A 161 -0.31 11.62 9.80
C ALA A 161 -0.56 10.11 10.09
N ASN A 162 -0.30 9.71 11.33
CA ASN A 162 -0.67 8.38 11.87
C ASN A 162 -0.15 7.20 11.04
N GLY A 163 1.02 7.35 10.42
CA GLY A 163 1.64 6.29 9.63
C GLY A 163 1.11 6.16 8.20
N VAL A 164 0.20 7.00 7.76
CA VAL A 164 -0.22 7.06 6.35
C VAL A 164 0.94 7.53 5.48
N VAL A 165 1.10 6.96 4.30
CA VAL A 165 2.12 7.34 3.33
C VAL A 165 1.47 7.65 1.99
N HIS A 166 1.67 8.89 1.52
CA HIS A 166 1.22 9.32 0.20
C HIS A 166 2.28 9.03 -0.84
N MET A 167 1.89 8.33 -1.92
CA MET A 167 2.78 7.96 -3.00
C MET A 167 2.57 8.87 -4.21
N ASN A 168 3.64 9.37 -4.81
CA ASN A 168 3.60 10.16 -6.05
C ASN A 168 2.79 11.47 -5.96
N GLY A 169 2.53 11.99 -4.75
CA GLY A 169 1.62 13.13 -4.56
C GLY A 169 0.16 12.84 -4.89
N ASP A 170 -0.20 11.56 -5.03
CA ASP A 170 -1.56 11.10 -5.28
C ASP A 170 -2.25 10.82 -3.94
N HIS A 171 -3.50 11.19 -3.85
CA HIS A 171 -4.39 10.78 -2.76
C HIS A 171 -4.90 9.34 -2.98
N GLY A 172 -4.62 8.82 -4.16
CA GLY A 172 -5.03 7.50 -4.61
C GLY A 172 -4.56 6.39 -3.69
N VAL A 173 -5.45 5.47 -3.45
CA VAL A 173 -5.24 4.32 -2.59
C VAL A 173 -4.20 3.38 -3.20
N ILE A 174 -3.28 2.91 -2.39
CA ILE A 174 -2.26 1.94 -2.79
C ILE A 174 -2.91 0.59 -3.11
N ASN A 175 -2.45 -0.05 -4.18
CA ASN A 175 -2.89 -1.39 -4.58
C ASN A 175 -1.98 -2.45 -3.96
N TYR A 176 -2.47 -3.14 -2.96
CA TYR A 176 -1.76 -4.25 -2.33
C TYR A 176 -2.17 -5.59 -2.96
N GLN A 177 -1.17 -6.40 -3.28
CA GLN A 177 -1.32 -7.77 -3.77
C GLN A 177 -0.56 -8.70 -2.82
N LEU A 178 -1.25 -9.56 -2.09
CA LEU A 178 -0.63 -10.54 -1.21
C LEU A 178 -0.60 -11.91 -1.87
N ASP A 179 0.59 -12.43 -2.16
CA ASP A 179 0.77 -13.68 -2.90
C ASP A 179 0.00 -13.73 -4.24
N GLY A 180 -0.19 -12.55 -4.87
CA GLY A 180 -0.93 -12.38 -6.12
C GLY A 180 -2.45 -12.26 -5.95
N VAL A 181 -2.96 -12.13 -4.75
CA VAL A 181 -4.36 -11.86 -4.45
C VAL A 181 -4.53 -10.41 -4.08
N PRO A 182 -5.47 -9.66 -4.66
CA PRO A 182 -5.78 -8.31 -4.21
C PRO A 182 -6.13 -8.32 -2.72
N LEU A 183 -5.48 -7.47 -1.96
CA LEU A 183 -5.80 -7.24 -0.56
C LEU A 183 -6.60 -5.93 -0.49
N PRO A 184 -7.92 -5.99 -0.32
CA PRO A 184 -8.71 -4.78 -0.15
C PRO A 184 -8.23 -4.03 1.09
N GLN A 185 -7.91 -2.75 0.91
CA GLN A 185 -7.44 -1.88 1.98
C GLN A 185 -8.56 -0.89 2.31
N GLU A 186 -9.59 -1.37 2.97
CA GLU A 186 -10.77 -0.54 3.16
C GLU A 186 -10.72 0.20 4.47
N LEU A 187 -10.85 -0.39 5.59
CA LEU A 187 -11.08 0.31 6.84
C LEU A 187 -9.85 0.49 7.73
N ASN A 188 -8.80 -0.28 7.53
CA ASN A 188 -7.69 -0.36 8.48
C ASN A 188 -6.43 0.35 7.94
N ARG A 189 -6.10 1.53 8.44
CA ARG A 189 -4.99 2.35 7.92
C ARG A 189 -3.93 2.75 8.94
N ASP A 190 -4.25 2.90 10.20
CA ASP A 190 -3.42 3.71 11.11
C ASP A 190 -2.43 2.90 11.93
N ILE A 191 -2.85 1.92 12.71
CA ILE A 191 -1.96 1.19 13.62
C ILE A 191 -2.08 -0.32 13.44
N GLY A 192 -0.92 -0.98 13.59
CA GLY A 192 -0.87 -2.41 13.71
C GLY A 192 -1.12 -3.18 12.44
N GLY A 193 -0.91 -2.56 11.31
CA GLY A 193 -1.16 -3.05 9.97
C GLY A 193 -1.26 -4.56 9.78
N GLU A 194 -2.12 -4.99 8.89
CA GLU A 194 -2.33 -6.40 8.55
C GLU A 194 -1.04 -7.13 8.16
N ILE A 195 -0.02 -6.38 7.74
CA ILE A 195 1.20 -6.92 7.14
C ILE A 195 2.38 -6.68 8.06
N ASN A 196 2.96 -7.77 8.56
CA ASN A 196 4.21 -7.76 9.30
C ASN A 196 5.39 -8.01 8.36
N LEU A 197 6.42 -7.15 8.37
CA LEU A 197 7.59 -7.28 7.50
C LEU A 197 8.35 -8.59 7.70
N ASN A 198 8.31 -9.17 8.90
CA ASN A 198 8.96 -10.45 9.18
C ASN A 198 8.27 -11.63 8.50
N ASP A 199 7.01 -11.51 8.10
CA ASP A 199 6.25 -12.58 7.42
C ASP A 199 6.49 -12.55 5.91
N LEU A 200 7.12 -11.48 5.41
CA LEU A 200 7.41 -11.31 4.00
C LEU A 200 8.79 -11.88 3.63
N SER A 201 8.85 -12.52 2.51
CA SER A 201 10.09 -12.92 1.84
C SER A 201 10.57 -11.89 0.82
N PHE A 202 9.63 -11.09 0.30
CA PHE A 202 9.88 -10.21 -0.85
C PHE A 202 8.80 -9.14 -0.98
N VAL A 203 9.19 -7.93 -1.33
CA VAL A 203 8.29 -6.84 -1.72
C VAL A 203 8.77 -6.29 -3.06
N ASP A 204 7.87 -6.20 -4.03
CA ASP A 204 8.10 -5.58 -5.33
C ASP A 204 7.13 -4.43 -5.50
N VAL A 205 7.65 -3.22 -5.58
CA VAL A 205 6.87 -1.99 -5.67
C VAL A 205 6.93 -1.46 -7.09
N ILE A 206 5.78 -1.34 -7.72
CA ILE A 206 5.61 -0.78 -9.06
C ILE A 206 5.03 0.62 -8.91
N GLU A 207 5.78 1.62 -9.33
CA GLU A 207 5.38 3.02 -9.19
C GLU A 207 4.85 3.64 -10.48
N GLY A 208 4.90 2.94 -11.59
CA GLY A 208 4.40 3.47 -12.86
C GLY A 208 4.40 2.45 -13.98
N ALA A 209 4.10 2.92 -15.19
CA ALA A 209 4.00 2.08 -16.39
C ALA A 209 3.18 0.79 -16.15
N TYR A 210 2.11 0.91 -15.38
CA TYR A 210 1.31 -0.21 -14.88
C TYR A 210 0.75 -1.09 -15.99
N PRO A 211 1.03 -2.41 -16.00
CA PRO A 211 0.41 -3.33 -16.95
C PRO A 211 -1.10 -3.52 -16.70
N ALA A 212 -1.81 -4.05 -17.68
CA ALA A 212 -3.27 -4.15 -17.65
C ALA A 212 -3.82 -5.10 -16.57
N GLN A 213 -2.98 -5.97 -16.01
CA GLN A 213 -3.36 -6.85 -14.90
C GLN A 213 -3.74 -6.08 -13.62
N TYR A 214 -3.13 -4.92 -13.38
CA TYR A 214 -3.45 -4.09 -12.22
C TYR A 214 -4.56 -3.11 -12.53
N GLY A 215 -5.44 -2.91 -11.56
CA GLY A 215 -6.62 -2.06 -11.72
C GLY A 215 -7.10 -1.46 -10.42
N LEU A 216 -8.05 -0.56 -10.53
CA LEU A 216 -8.83 0.10 -9.49
C LEU A 216 -8.08 1.13 -8.65
N ARG A 217 -6.76 0.96 -8.37
CA ARG A 217 -5.98 1.84 -7.48
C ARG A 217 -4.58 2.03 -8.05
N PHE A 218 -4.09 3.26 -8.18
CA PHE A 218 -2.90 3.59 -8.96
C PHE A 218 -1.94 4.61 -8.31
N GLY A 219 -2.00 4.81 -7.00
CA GLY A 219 -0.96 5.53 -6.28
C GLY A 219 0.38 4.79 -6.35
N SER A 220 0.36 3.48 -6.18
CA SER A 220 1.43 2.50 -6.45
C SER A 220 0.89 1.08 -6.29
N VAL A 221 1.64 0.07 -6.76
CA VAL A 221 1.29 -1.34 -6.58
C VAL A 221 2.35 -2.04 -5.75
N PHE A 222 1.95 -2.64 -4.65
CA PHE A 222 2.81 -3.43 -3.77
C PHE A 222 2.50 -4.92 -3.94
N ASN A 223 3.42 -5.64 -4.58
CA ASN A 223 3.36 -7.09 -4.65
C ASN A 223 4.12 -7.69 -3.46
N LEU A 224 3.38 -8.19 -2.50
CA LEU A 224 3.88 -8.75 -1.25
C LEU A 224 3.91 -10.26 -1.36
N SER A 225 5.07 -10.86 -1.19
CA SER A 225 5.24 -12.31 -1.18
C SER A 225 5.57 -12.79 0.22
N THR A 226 4.72 -13.66 0.77
CA THR A 226 4.93 -14.22 2.11
C THR A 226 5.94 -15.35 2.10
N ARG A 227 6.47 -15.71 3.27
CA ARG A 227 7.43 -16.81 3.41
C ARG A 227 6.74 -18.15 3.21
N ALA A 228 7.29 -19.00 2.36
CA ALA A 228 6.68 -20.28 1.97
C ALA A 228 6.98 -21.46 2.92
N GLY A 229 7.86 -21.24 3.92
CA GLY A 229 8.23 -22.26 4.90
C GLY A 229 8.94 -23.51 4.37
N THR A 230 9.50 -23.44 3.16
CA THR A 230 10.09 -24.62 2.48
C THR A 230 11.57 -24.83 2.79
N GLY A 231 12.18 -23.90 3.51
CA GLY A 231 13.53 -24.02 4.03
C GLY A 231 13.68 -25.04 5.15
N PRO A 232 14.90 -25.26 5.69
CA PRO A 232 15.09 -26.11 6.87
C PRO A 232 14.20 -25.66 8.02
N ALA A 233 13.64 -26.59 8.76
CA ALA A 233 12.82 -26.29 9.92
C ALA A 233 13.55 -25.38 10.93
N GLY A 234 12.89 -24.33 11.36
CA GLY A 234 13.50 -23.34 12.24
C GLY A 234 12.49 -22.50 13.00
N LEU A 235 12.96 -21.97 14.11
CA LEU A 235 12.30 -20.94 14.88
C LEU A 235 12.98 -19.61 14.54
N ASP A 236 12.22 -18.58 14.26
CA ASP A 236 12.70 -17.21 14.07
C ASP A 236 11.85 -16.24 14.88
N GLY A 237 12.37 -15.05 15.11
CA GLY A 237 11.63 -14.03 15.80
C GLY A 237 12.49 -12.86 16.25
N ASN A 238 11.81 -11.85 16.76
CA ASN A 238 12.44 -10.73 17.44
C ASN A 238 11.70 -10.37 18.72
N PHE A 239 12.40 -9.72 19.60
CA PHE A 239 11.84 -9.01 20.75
C PHE A 239 12.61 -7.72 20.92
N SER A 240 11.93 -6.60 21.06
CA SER A 240 12.55 -5.31 21.36
C SER A 240 11.75 -4.54 22.42
N TYR A 241 12.50 -3.71 23.17
CA TYR A 241 11.97 -2.77 24.14
C TYR A 241 12.60 -1.39 23.92
N GLY A 242 11.79 -0.34 23.94
CA GLY A 242 12.24 1.00 23.58
C GLY A 242 11.54 2.15 24.30
N SER A 243 11.77 3.34 23.74
CA SER A 243 11.14 4.59 24.17
C SER A 243 9.62 4.45 24.20
N TYR A 244 8.96 5.23 25.03
CA TYR A 244 7.50 5.18 25.26
C TYR A 244 6.99 3.82 25.73
N GLY A 245 7.84 3.03 26.40
CA GLY A 245 7.49 1.69 26.82
C GLY A 245 7.15 0.75 25.66
N THR A 246 7.60 1.08 24.44
CA THR A 246 7.28 0.30 23.23
C THR A 246 7.91 -1.09 23.34
N VAL A 247 7.06 -2.09 23.20
CA VAL A 247 7.43 -3.51 23.11
C VAL A 247 7.00 -4.01 21.75
N ASN A 248 7.94 -4.54 20.97
CA ASN A 248 7.62 -5.30 19.76
C ASN A 248 8.09 -6.74 19.94
N SER A 249 7.26 -7.69 19.55
CA SER A 249 7.60 -9.12 19.60
C SER A 249 7.07 -9.83 18.37
N THR A 250 7.87 -10.72 17.80
CA THR A 250 7.47 -11.67 16.77
C THR A 250 8.08 -13.02 17.10
N LEU A 251 7.31 -14.08 16.93
CA LEU A 251 7.75 -15.45 17.04
C LEU A 251 7.16 -16.26 15.89
N GLY A 252 8.03 -16.82 15.06
CA GLY A 252 7.66 -17.63 13.91
C GLY A 252 8.28 -19.02 13.96
N TYR A 253 7.58 -19.98 13.34
CA TYR A 253 8.10 -21.32 13.11
C TYR A 253 7.78 -21.76 11.69
N HIS A 254 8.80 -22.21 11.00
CA HIS A 254 8.65 -22.71 9.63
C HIS A 254 9.23 -24.13 9.48
N SER A 255 8.64 -24.91 8.61
CA SER A 255 9.12 -26.29 8.36
C SER A 255 8.70 -26.77 6.98
N PRO A 256 9.59 -27.49 6.27
CA PRO A 256 9.23 -28.13 5.02
C PRO A 256 8.24 -29.28 5.24
N LEU A 257 7.39 -29.50 4.26
CA LEU A 257 6.52 -30.66 4.14
C LEU A 257 7.08 -31.66 3.11
N ALA A 258 6.72 -32.93 3.26
CA ALA A 258 7.05 -33.94 2.27
C ALA A 258 6.50 -33.56 0.89
N GLY A 259 7.23 -33.84 -0.18
CA GLY A 259 6.83 -33.52 -1.56
C GLY A 259 7.15 -32.10 -2.02
N GLY A 260 7.96 -31.34 -1.26
CA GLY A 260 8.42 -30.01 -1.65
C GLY A 260 7.51 -28.86 -1.22
N GLY A 261 6.55 -29.14 -0.34
CA GLY A 261 5.75 -28.11 0.34
C GLY A 261 6.42 -27.57 1.60
N GLY A 262 5.70 -26.70 2.30
CA GLY A 262 6.13 -26.14 3.57
C GLY A 262 5.02 -25.38 4.27
N TYR A 263 5.29 -24.97 5.50
CA TYR A 263 4.44 -24.04 6.23
C TYR A 263 5.27 -23.05 7.02
N ASP A 264 4.69 -21.87 7.22
CA ASP A 264 5.21 -20.80 8.06
C ASP A 264 4.05 -20.30 8.92
N ILE A 265 4.28 -20.19 10.22
CA ILE A 265 3.27 -19.71 11.19
C ILE A 265 3.99 -18.72 12.09
N ALA A 266 3.42 -17.52 12.24
CA ALA A 266 3.98 -16.49 13.09
C ALA A 266 2.91 -15.80 13.93
N PHE A 267 3.35 -15.29 15.08
CA PHE A 267 2.58 -14.44 15.98
C PHE A 267 3.40 -13.20 16.27
N SER A 268 2.79 -12.03 16.17
CA SER A 268 3.44 -10.78 16.56
C SER A 268 2.53 -9.93 17.42
N GLY A 269 3.14 -9.01 18.16
CA GLY A 269 2.43 -8.05 18.98
C GLY A 269 3.25 -6.82 19.25
N MET A 270 2.58 -5.70 19.39
CA MET A 270 3.14 -4.40 19.74
C MET A 270 2.33 -3.78 20.88
N LYS A 271 3.01 -3.04 21.73
CA LYS A 271 2.40 -2.16 22.74
C LYS A 271 3.26 -0.90 22.87
N THR A 272 2.62 0.26 23.02
CA THR A 272 3.31 1.56 23.17
C THR A 272 2.43 2.54 23.93
N THR A 273 3.03 3.57 24.52
CA THR A 273 2.30 4.73 25.07
C THR A 273 2.34 5.94 24.10
N ARG A 274 2.76 5.72 22.85
CA ARG A 274 2.69 6.68 21.75
C ARG A 274 2.20 5.94 20.51
N GLY A 275 0.90 5.79 20.41
CA GLY A 275 0.24 5.08 19.30
C GLY A 275 0.13 5.92 18.05
N LEU A 276 -0.48 7.09 18.16
CA LEU A 276 -0.71 8.03 17.07
C LEU A 276 0.26 9.23 17.14
N ASP A 277 0.30 10.00 16.07
CA ASP A 277 0.99 11.29 16.02
C ASP A 277 0.14 12.33 16.78
N PRO A 278 0.53 12.77 17.98
CA PRO A 278 -0.34 13.59 18.79
C PRO A 278 -0.36 15.05 18.35
N PRO A 279 -1.42 15.79 18.66
CA PRO A 279 -1.50 17.23 18.41
C PRO A 279 -0.50 18.01 19.26
N ASP A 280 -0.11 17.47 20.39
CA ASP A 280 0.92 17.99 21.31
C ASP A 280 1.96 16.92 21.64
N PHE A 281 3.20 17.32 21.95
CA PHE A 281 4.24 16.36 22.34
C PHE A 281 3.89 15.49 23.54
N ASN A 282 3.03 15.93 24.43
CA ASN A 282 2.65 15.27 25.64
C ASN A 282 1.12 15.15 25.77
N SER A 283 0.43 14.94 24.70
CA SER A 283 -1.03 14.67 24.75
C SER A 283 -1.32 13.47 25.65
N PRO A 284 -2.30 13.55 26.54
CA PRO A 284 -2.81 12.38 27.23
C PRO A 284 -3.54 11.45 26.23
N HIS A 285 -3.84 10.21 26.68
CA HIS A 285 -4.55 9.22 25.88
C HIS A 285 -3.89 8.94 24.51
N ASN A 286 -2.72 8.26 24.54
CA ASN A 286 -2.01 7.86 23.33
C ASN A 286 -1.44 6.44 23.45
N ASN A 287 -2.13 5.57 24.20
CA ASN A 287 -1.74 4.17 24.27
C ASN A 287 -2.21 3.42 23.04
N ALA A 288 -1.40 2.47 22.58
CA ALA A 288 -1.80 1.56 21.52
C ALA A 288 -1.27 0.15 21.77
N SER A 289 -2.00 -0.83 21.27
CA SER A 289 -1.57 -2.22 21.20
C SER A 289 -2.10 -2.89 19.95
N SER A 290 -1.29 -3.79 19.38
CA SER A 290 -1.72 -4.61 18.25
C SER A 290 -1.21 -6.03 18.36
N THR A 291 -1.91 -6.95 17.68
CA THR A 291 -1.50 -8.34 17.50
C THR A 291 -1.72 -8.75 16.07
N ASN A 292 -0.84 -9.60 15.55
CA ASN A 292 -0.99 -10.17 14.22
C ASN A 292 -0.69 -11.68 14.29
N GLN A 293 -1.50 -12.47 13.61
CA GLN A 293 -1.40 -13.90 13.46
C GLN A 293 -1.28 -14.22 11.98
N PHE A 294 -0.23 -14.88 11.61
CA PHE A 294 0.07 -15.25 10.24
C PHE A 294 0.22 -16.76 10.11
N ALA A 295 -0.33 -17.33 9.04
CA ALA A 295 -0.06 -18.71 8.65
C ALA A 295 -0.07 -18.86 7.13
N ARG A 296 0.94 -19.53 6.59
CA ARG A 296 0.98 -19.93 5.20
C ARG A 296 1.28 -21.41 5.07
N PHE A 297 0.53 -22.11 4.23
CA PHE A 297 0.76 -23.49 3.84
C PHE A 297 0.97 -23.56 2.33
N THR A 298 2.06 -24.17 1.89
CA THR A 298 2.32 -24.51 0.51
C THR A 298 2.19 -26.02 0.38
N LEU A 299 1.10 -26.48 -0.21
CA LEU A 299 0.72 -27.89 -0.30
C LEU A 299 1.02 -28.42 -1.72
N PRO A 300 1.91 -29.39 -1.89
CA PRO A 300 2.19 -29.95 -3.20
C PRO A 300 1.01 -30.79 -3.69
N GLY A 301 0.56 -30.58 -4.92
CA GLY A 301 -0.50 -31.35 -5.60
C GLY A 301 0.01 -32.25 -6.73
N GLY A 302 1.33 -32.40 -6.85
CA GLY A 302 2.00 -33.11 -7.93
C GLY A 302 3.22 -32.39 -8.47
N SER A 303 3.84 -32.87 -9.55
CA SER A 303 5.07 -32.27 -10.10
C SER A 303 4.88 -30.82 -10.60
N ASN A 304 3.68 -30.49 -11.03
CA ASN A 304 3.39 -29.19 -11.67
C ASN A 304 2.30 -28.38 -10.95
N THR A 305 1.79 -28.85 -9.81
CA THR A 305 0.67 -28.24 -9.10
C THR A 305 1.02 -28.04 -7.65
N TYR A 306 0.62 -26.91 -7.08
CA TYR A 306 0.61 -26.69 -5.63
C TYR A 306 -0.56 -25.77 -5.25
N THR A 307 -0.92 -25.79 -3.99
CA THR A 307 -1.94 -24.95 -3.41
C THR A 307 -1.31 -24.13 -2.29
N ASN A 308 -1.46 -22.82 -2.33
CA ASN A 308 -1.15 -21.94 -1.21
C ASN A 308 -2.43 -21.65 -0.43
N VAL A 309 -2.32 -21.71 0.88
CA VAL A 309 -3.33 -21.22 1.81
C VAL A 309 -2.64 -20.18 2.67
N THR A 310 -3.09 -18.93 2.58
CA THR A 310 -2.55 -17.78 3.35
C THR A 310 -3.64 -17.27 4.27
N PHE A 311 -3.33 -17.15 5.55
CA PHE A 311 -4.21 -16.64 6.59
C PHE A 311 -3.50 -15.52 7.34
N ILE A 312 -4.21 -14.41 7.55
CA ILE A 312 -3.80 -13.31 8.43
C ILE A 312 -4.99 -12.94 9.31
N HIS A 313 -4.71 -12.68 10.58
CA HIS A 313 -5.66 -12.05 11.47
C HIS A 313 -4.92 -11.01 12.30
N SER A 314 -5.38 -9.76 12.28
CA SER A 314 -4.79 -8.66 13.03
C SER A 314 -5.84 -7.92 13.83
N MET A 315 -5.43 -7.47 15.00
CA MET A 315 -6.24 -6.60 15.87
C MET A 315 -5.37 -5.45 16.34
N ALA A 316 -5.96 -4.26 16.38
CA ALA A 316 -5.36 -3.09 17.00
C ALA A 316 -6.38 -2.38 17.87
N THR A 317 -5.88 -1.78 18.95
CA THR A 317 -6.66 -0.90 19.83
C THR A 317 -5.78 0.28 20.15
N PHE A 318 -6.32 1.49 20.03
CA PHE A 318 -5.59 2.69 20.37
C PHE A 318 -6.50 3.78 20.88
N GLU A 319 -5.92 4.63 21.72
CA GLU A 319 -6.53 5.87 22.21
C GLU A 319 -6.26 6.98 21.19
N ILE A 320 -7.19 7.91 21.07
CA ILE A 320 -7.04 9.13 20.26
C ILE A 320 -6.48 10.22 21.17
N PRO A 321 -5.27 10.76 20.85
CA PRO A 321 -4.61 11.70 21.75
C PRO A 321 -5.31 13.05 21.76
N ASN A 322 -5.56 13.57 22.96
CA ASN A 322 -6.25 14.85 23.17
C ASN A 322 -5.51 16.06 22.64
N ASP A 323 -6.23 16.98 22.03
CA ASP A 323 -5.73 18.30 21.64
C ASP A 323 -5.87 19.34 22.78
N VAL A 324 -4.92 19.29 23.70
CA VAL A 324 -4.92 20.17 24.90
C VAL A 324 -4.67 21.62 24.53
N GLN A 325 -4.01 21.93 23.40
CA GLN A 325 -3.78 23.31 22.94
C GLN A 325 -5.08 23.98 22.52
N PHE A 326 -5.98 23.22 21.95
CA PHE A 326 -7.32 23.68 21.59
C PHE A 326 -8.34 23.54 22.72
N GLY A 327 -7.87 23.12 23.91
CA GLY A 327 -8.68 23.12 25.13
C GLY A 327 -9.51 21.87 25.34
N GLU A 328 -9.23 20.80 24.62
CA GLU A 328 -9.84 19.51 24.87
C GLU A 328 -9.52 19.03 26.27
N PRO A 329 -10.52 18.62 27.08
CA PRO A 329 -10.27 18.17 28.44
C PRO A 329 -9.42 16.89 28.45
N ALA A 330 -8.51 16.81 29.40
CA ALA A 330 -7.76 15.57 29.62
C ALA A 330 -8.64 14.38 30.09
N ALA A 331 -9.91 14.57 30.26
CA ALA A 331 -10.90 13.54 30.60
C ALA A 331 -11.56 12.91 29.37
N THR A 332 -11.42 13.51 28.17
CA THR A 332 -11.89 12.91 26.95
C THR A 332 -11.07 11.66 26.65
N ASP A 333 -11.72 10.53 26.44
CA ASP A 333 -11.10 9.21 26.29
C ASP A 333 -11.71 8.48 25.09
N ASP A 334 -11.34 8.92 23.90
CA ASP A 334 -11.78 8.32 22.66
C ASP A 334 -10.90 7.14 22.29
N ASN A 335 -11.53 6.06 21.84
CA ASN A 335 -10.83 4.81 21.56
C ASN A 335 -11.26 4.23 20.22
N GLU A 336 -10.29 3.73 19.46
CA GLU A 336 -10.56 2.98 18.26
C GLU A 336 -10.09 1.53 18.37
N ASN A 337 -10.90 0.60 17.85
CA ASN A 337 -10.59 -0.81 17.71
C ASN A 337 -10.66 -1.21 16.24
N GLN A 338 -9.66 -1.94 15.77
CA GLN A 338 -9.58 -2.49 14.43
C GLN A 338 -9.43 -4.01 14.49
N ASP A 339 -10.12 -4.73 13.60
CA ASP A 339 -10.09 -6.20 13.50
C ASP A 339 -10.15 -6.59 12.03
N ASP A 340 -9.08 -7.23 11.55
CA ASP A 340 -8.95 -7.67 10.17
C ASP A 340 -8.70 -9.17 10.07
N THR A 341 -9.36 -9.84 9.14
CA THR A 341 -9.09 -11.23 8.82
C THR A 341 -9.00 -11.39 7.30
N PHE A 342 -7.95 -12.02 6.83
CA PHE A 342 -7.75 -12.38 5.44
C PHE A 342 -7.47 -13.89 5.32
N LEU A 343 -8.16 -14.53 4.39
CA LEU A 343 -7.94 -15.93 4.02
C LEU A 343 -7.96 -16.08 2.51
N ALA A 344 -6.89 -16.61 1.95
CA ALA A 344 -6.82 -16.91 0.52
C ALA A 344 -6.42 -18.37 0.28
N VAL A 345 -7.06 -19.00 -0.70
CA VAL A 345 -6.70 -20.34 -1.18
C VAL A 345 -6.42 -20.24 -2.68
N GLN A 346 -5.16 -20.43 -3.07
CA GLN A 346 -4.72 -20.24 -4.45
C GLN A 346 -4.16 -21.55 -5.03
N PHE A 347 -4.80 -22.03 -6.09
CA PHE A 347 -4.36 -23.19 -6.85
C PHE A 347 -3.45 -22.75 -7.99
N HIS A 348 -2.26 -23.32 -8.04
CA HIS A 348 -1.24 -23.03 -9.06
C HIS A 348 -0.95 -24.26 -9.89
N HIS A 349 -0.92 -24.10 -11.20
CA HIS A 349 -0.55 -25.18 -12.11
C HIS A 349 0.40 -24.67 -13.20
N ALA A 350 1.58 -25.30 -13.34
CA ALA A 350 2.52 -24.99 -14.41
C ALA A 350 2.22 -25.82 -15.65
N ILE A 351 2.23 -25.17 -16.82
CA ILE A 351 2.08 -25.79 -18.13
C ILE A 351 3.47 -25.96 -18.72
N GLY A 352 4.15 -27.01 -18.31
CA GLY A 352 5.56 -27.22 -18.68
C GLY A 352 6.40 -25.98 -18.34
N ASN A 353 7.28 -25.57 -19.30
CA ASN A 353 8.13 -24.38 -19.17
C ASN A 353 7.58 -23.16 -19.94
N VAL A 354 6.35 -23.22 -20.45
CA VAL A 354 5.81 -22.18 -21.35
C VAL A 354 4.71 -21.33 -20.73
N GLY A 355 4.21 -21.71 -19.58
CA GLY A 355 3.14 -20.94 -18.93
C GLY A 355 2.71 -21.53 -17.60
N ALA A 356 1.69 -20.94 -17.02
CA ALA A 356 1.08 -21.41 -15.79
C ALA A 356 -0.36 -20.87 -15.67
N TRP A 357 -1.13 -21.34 -14.69
CA TRP A 357 -2.39 -20.74 -14.28
C TRP A 357 -2.55 -20.75 -12.77
N ASN A 358 -3.23 -19.74 -12.28
CA ASN A 358 -3.68 -19.62 -10.89
C ASN A 358 -5.20 -19.45 -10.87
N PHE A 359 -5.79 -19.91 -9.81
CA PHE A 359 -7.20 -19.72 -9.54
C PHE A 359 -7.45 -19.90 -8.05
N GLY A 360 -8.32 -19.08 -7.48
CA GLY A 360 -8.77 -19.35 -6.13
C GLY A 360 -9.65 -18.26 -5.51
N PRO A 361 -10.38 -18.65 -4.47
CA PRO A 361 -11.12 -17.74 -3.63
C PRO A 361 -10.22 -17.04 -2.62
N ALA A 362 -10.65 -15.85 -2.22
CA ALA A 362 -10.20 -15.20 -1.01
C ALA A 362 -11.38 -14.57 -0.27
N PHE A 363 -11.18 -14.35 0.99
CA PHE A 363 -12.13 -13.73 1.91
C PHE A 363 -11.37 -12.71 2.75
N LYS A 364 -11.95 -11.52 2.89
CA LYS A 364 -11.48 -10.53 3.85
C LYS A 364 -12.65 -10.02 4.67
N THR A 365 -12.40 -9.73 5.94
CA THR A 365 -13.25 -8.90 6.77
C THR A 365 -12.39 -7.85 7.45
N SER A 366 -12.84 -6.61 7.43
CA SER A 366 -12.23 -5.48 8.12
C SER A 366 -13.30 -4.82 8.97
N ARG A 367 -13.02 -4.58 10.23
CA ARG A 367 -13.90 -3.88 11.14
C ARG A 367 -13.15 -2.76 11.82
N ILE A 368 -13.77 -1.59 11.85
CA ILE A 368 -13.34 -0.43 12.63
C ILE A 368 -14.47 -0.06 13.59
N GLN A 369 -14.10 0.20 14.84
CA GLN A 369 -15.02 0.68 15.85
C GLN A 369 -14.37 1.86 16.54
N ASP A 370 -15.03 3.00 16.43
CA ASP A 370 -14.63 4.22 17.12
C ASP A 370 -15.74 4.64 18.08
N PHE A 371 -15.36 4.93 19.30
CA PHE A 371 -16.26 5.35 20.36
C PHE A 371 -15.76 6.66 20.97
N GLY A 372 -16.34 7.77 20.50
CA GLY A 372 -16.16 9.07 21.12
C GLY A 372 -16.74 9.10 22.53
N ASP A 373 -16.18 9.93 23.39
CA ASP A 373 -16.66 10.15 24.75
C ASP A 373 -17.89 11.08 24.75
N PRO A 374 -19.15 10.56 24.90
CA PRO A 374 -20.34 11.39 24.80
C PRO A 374 -20.47 12.47 25.85
N GLN A 375 -19.65 12.45 26.90
CA GLN A 375 -19.68 13.40 28.00
C GLN A 375 -18.63 14.52 27.85
N ASN A 376 -17.53 14.22 27.21
CA ASN A 376 -16.37 15.11 27.14
C ASN A 376 -15.87 15.39 25.72
N ASP A 377 -16.52 14.85 24.69
CA ASP A 377 -16.16 15.06 23.29
C ASP A 377 -16.63 16.43 22.77
N PHE A 378 -15.73 17.19 22.15
CA PHE A 378 -15.96 18.56 21.69
C PHE A 378 -15.63 18.81 20.23
N THR A 379 -15.55 17.79 19.48
CA THR A 379 -15.02 17.80 18.14
C THR A 379 -15.69 18.83 17.20
N TYR A 380 -16.86 19.35 17.53
CA TYR A 380 -17.58 20.23 16.61
C TYR A 380 -17.25 21.73 16.71
N GLY A 381 -16.55 22.16 17.76
CA GLY A 381 -16.23 23.59 17.94
C GLY A 381 -15.29 24.16 16.91
N GLU A 382 -14.40 23.36 16.40
CA GLU A 382 -13.35 23.78 15.47
C GLU A 382 -13.84 24.09 14.06
N GLN A 383 -14.86 23.39 13.58
CA GLN A 383 -15.38 23.55 12.22
C GLN A 383 -16.01 24.89 11.91
N LEU A 384 -16.41 25.62 12.92
CA LEU A 384 -17.15 26.86 12.73
C LEU A 384 -16.24 28.07 12.51
N ASN A 385 -14.95 27.89 12.22
CA ASN A 385 -13.93 28.95 12.14
C ASN A 385 -13.96 29.87 13.38
N VAL A 386 -14.40 29.36 14.48
CA VAL A 386 -14.27 30.03 15.77
C VAL A 386 -12.81 29.85 16.11
N THR A 387 -12.03 30.92 16.07
CA THR A 387 -10.64 30.95 16.56
C THR A 387 -10.60 30.20 17.90
N PRO A 388 -9.70 29.20 18.10
CA PRO A 388 -9.85 28.22 19.16
C PRO A 388 -10.07 28.90 20.51
N PRO A 389 -11.24 28.83 21.07
CA PRO A 389 -11.47 29.29 22.43
C PRO A 389 -11.00 28.19 23.37
N PRO A 390 -10.50 28.52 24.52
CA PRO A 390 -10.44 27.56 25.58
C PRO A 390 -11.87 27.08 25.84
N PHE A 391 -12.10 25.77 25.72
CA PHE A 391 -13.40 25.15 26.04
C PHE A 391 -13.73 25.30 27.53
N GLY A 392 -14.96 25.67 27.86
CA GLY A 392 -15.44 25.84 29.23
C GLY A 392 -16.50 24.80 29.60
N ASN A 393 -16.53 24.42 30.87
CA ASN A 393 -17.51 23.46 31.38
C ASN A 393 -18.90 24.07 31.50
N GLY A 394 -19.87 23.57 30.74
CA GLY A 394 -21.26 23.88 30.78
C GLY A 394 -21.65 25.24 30.20
N GLY A 395 -22.73 25.31 29.46
CA GLY A 395 -23.29 26.50 28.87
C GLY A 395 -24.73 26.32 28.45
N THR A 396 -25.36 27.43 28.07
CA THR A 396 -26.73 27.44 27.52
C THR A 396 -26.71 27.50 26.01
N ALA A 397 -27.81 27.23 25.32
CA ALA A 397 -27.95 27.42 23.88
C ALA A 397 -27.51 28.82 23.41
N SER A 398 -27.70 29.82 24.26
CA SER A 398 -27.27 31.21 24.04
C SER A 398 -25.74 31.34 24.07
N ASP A 399 -25.09 30.60 24.96
CA ASP A 399 -23.61 30.61 25.07
C ASP A 399 -22.98 29.94 23.84
N CYS A 400 -23.56 28.82 23.39
CA CYS A 400 -23.14 28.17 22.16
C CYS A 400 -23.29 29.09 20.92
N ALA A 401 -24.45 29.76 20.77
CA ALA A 401 -24.69 30.69 19.68
C ALA A 401 -23.77 31.94 19.74
N ASN A 402 -23.44 32.40 20.93
CA ASN A 402 -22.52 33.51 21.14
C ASN A 402 -21.09 33.15 20.82
N ALA A 403 -20.65 31.95 21.18
CA ALA A 403 -19.32 31.45 20.87
C ALA A 403 -19.13 31.33 19.35
N ILE A 404 -20.11 30.82 18.63
CA ILE A 404 -20.12 30.71 17.16
C ILE A 404 -20.06 32.10 16.51
N SER A 405 -20.78 33.08 17.07
CA SER A 405 -20.87 34.45 16.50
C SER A 405 -19.68 35.34 16.84
N ASN A 406 -18.88 34.96 17.82
CA ASN A 406 -17.77 35.76 18.35
C ASN A 406 -16.50 34.91 18.46
N PRO A 407 -15.69 34.89 17.37
CA PRO A 407 -14.41 34.19 17.38
C PRO A 407 -13.55 34.58 18.59
N GLY A 408 -13.01 33.60 19.30
CA GLY A 408 -12.25 33.80 20.55
C GLY A 408 -13.08 33.72 21.85
N SER A 409 -14.37 33.42 21.75
CA SER A 409 -15.19 33.09 22.90
C SER A 409 -15.05 31.62 23.29
N TYR A 410 -15.30 31.30 24.56
CA TYR A 410 -15.37 29.91 25.03
C TYR A 410 -16.55 29.15 24.40
N LEU A 411 -16.32 27.99 23.86
CA LEU A 411 -17.38 27.05 23.48
C LEU A 411 -17.67 26.11 24.67
N PRO A 412 -18.87 26.12 25.21
CA PRO A 412 -19.21 25.21 26.29
C PRO A 412 -19.24 23.73 25.83
N THR A 413 -18.84 22.82 26.71
CA THR A 413 -18.88 21.36 26.49
C THR A 413 -20.24 20.85 26.03
N THR A 414 -21.33 21.48 26.48
CA THR A 414 -22.70 21.14 26.07
C THR A 414 -23.03 21.53 24.63
N CYS A 415 -22.11 22.13 23.89
CA CYS A 415 -22.29 22.46 22.47
C CYS A 415 -21.72 21.40 21.55
N GLY A 416 -21.06 20.39 22.09
CA GLY A 416 -20.32 19.39 21.34
C GLY A 416 -21.20 18.40 20.55
N VAL A 417 -20.50 17.58 19.78
CA VAL A 417 -21.04 16.44 19.05
C VAL A 417 -20.16 15.25 19.39
N SER A 418 -20.77 14.15 19.85
CA SER A 418 -20.02 12.90 20.00
C SER A 418 -20.37 11.92 18.89
N LEU A 419 -19.42 11.07 18.57
CA LEU A 419 -19.51 10.11 17.49
C LEU A 419 -19.39 8.68 18.00
N ALA A 420 -20.07 7.77 17.32
CA ALA A 420 -19.83 6.34 17.44
C ALA A 420 -19.86 5.75 16.02
N ASP A 421 -18.82 5.08 15.65
CA ASP A 421 -18.69 4.38 14.37
C ASP A 421 -18.42 2.89 14.61
N ASP A 422 -19.19 2.03 13.94
CA ASP A 422 -18.95 0.59 13.89
C ASP A 422 -19.20 0.12 12.46
N ARG A 423 -18.13 0.03 11.68
CA ARG A 423 -18.18 -0.38 10.28
C ARG A 423 -17.50 -1.74 10.09
N THR A 424 -18.13 -2.60 9.33
CA THR A 424 -17.55 -3.88 8.92
C THR A 424 -17.70 -4.04 7.42
N ALA A 425 -16.58 -4.12 6.71
CA ALA A 425 -16.51 -4.53 5.32
C ALA A 425 -16.20 -6.02 5.22
N VAL A 426 -16.88 -6.71 4.33
CA VAL A 426 -16.67 -8.15 4.05
C VAL A 426 -16.56 -8.35 2.56
N ASP A 427 -15.41 -8.86 2.10
CA ASP A 427 -15.11 -9.13 0.71
C ASP A 427 -15.05 -10.64 0.44
N TYR A 428 -15.72 -11.04 -0.63
CA TYR A 428 -15.66 -12.37 -1.19
C TYR A 428 -15.07 -12.29 -2.59
N ILE A 429 -13.80 -12.65 -2.70
CA ILE A 429 -13.02 -12.51 -3.93
C ILE A 429 -12.90 -13.85 -4.63
N MET A 430 -13.10 -13.87 -5.93
CA MET A 430 -12.81 -14.99 -6.80
C MET A 430 -11.96 -14.48 -7.96
N GLN A 431 -10.76 -15.04 -8.09
CA GLN A 431 -9.87 -14.61 -9.17
C GLN A 431 -9.26 -15.79 -9.92
N GLY A 432 -8.89 -15.53 -11.15
CA GLY A 432 -8.12 -16.48 -11.95
C GLY A 432 -7.40 -15.77 -13.07
N ASP A 433 -6.23 -16.29 -13.42
CA ASP A 433 -5.40 -15.72 -14.46
C ASP A 433 -4.49 -16.72 -15.16
N PHE A 434 -3.99 -16.33 -16.34
CA PHE A 434 -3.31 -17.16 -17.33
C PHE A 434 -2.10 -16.44 -17.91
N THR A 435 -0.95 -17.11 -17.93
CA THR A 435 0.21 -16.67 -18.70
C THR A 435 0.70 -17.75 -19.62
N ARG A 436 1.04 -17.40 -20.85
CA ARG A 436 1.66 -18.32 -21.80
C ARG A 436 2.61 -17.61 -22.74
N SER A 437 3.83 -18.13 -22.83
CA SER A 437 4.81 -17.72 -23.83
C SER A 437 4.66 -18.52 -25.12
N TYR A 438 4.64 -17.82 -26.24
CA TYR A 438 4.59 -18.41 -27.58
C TYR A 438 5.50 -17.61 -28.53
N GLY A 439 6.60 -18.22 -28.99
CA GLY A 439 7.61 -17.52 -29.77
C GLY A 439 8.14 -16.29 -29.04
N ASN A 440 7.96 -15.13 -29.65
CA ASN A 440 8.39 -13.83 -29.08
C ASN A 440 7.26 -13.11 -28.29
N HIS A 441 6.15 -13.76 -28.03
CA HIS A 441 5.01 -13.23 -27.32
C HIS A 441 4.86 -13.87 -25.96
N THR A 442 4.41 -13.08 -24.98
CA THR A 442 3.98 -13.57 -23.67
C THR A 442 2.59 -13.01 -23.41
N LEU A 443 1.60 -13.83 -23.64
CA LEU A 443 0.20 -13.52 -23.42
C LEU A 443 -0.16 -13.72 -21.96
N GLN A 444 -0.88 -12.77 -21.37
CA GLN A 444 -1.50 -12.87 -20.04
C GLN A 444 -2.96 -12.44 -20.14
N ALA A 445 -3.82 -13.13 -19.40
CA ALA A 445 -5.24 -12.78 -19.30
C ALA A 445 -5.78 -13.19 -17.93
N GLY A 446 -6.71 -12.44 -17.39
CA GLY A 446 -7.28 -12.76 -16.09
C GLY A 446 -8.64 -12.11 -15.85
N ALA A 447 -9.29 -12.58 -14.79
CA ALA A 447 -10.55 -12.03 -14.31
C ALA A 447 -10.60 -12.09 -12.79
N THR A 448 -11.20 -11.07 -12.19
CA THR A 448 -11.50 -11.00 -10.76
C THR A 448 -12.96 -10.60 -10.57
N TYR A 449 -13.61 -11.26 -9.65
CA TYR A 449 -14.93 -10.86 -9.13
C TYR A 449 -14.78 -10.63 -7.65
N ASP A 450 -15.30 -9.52 -7.18
CA ASP A 450 -15.32 -9.16 -5.78
C ASP A 450 -16.73 -8.73 -5.38
N LEU A 451 -17.25 -9.31 -4.31
CA LEU A 451 -18.50 -8.96 -3.66
C LEU A 451 -18.18 -8.34 -2.31
N THR A 452 -18.32 -7.03 -2.21
CA THR A 452 -18.12 -6.26 -0.99
C THR A 452 -19.46 -6.00 -0.30
N ARG A 453 -19.53 -6.29 0.99
CA ARG A 453 -20.66 -5.93 1.86
C ARG A 453 -20.15 -5.06 2.98
N VAL A 454 -20.70 -3.86 3.11
CA VAL A 454 -20.40 -2.97 4.22
C VAL A 454 -21.66 -2.89 5.09
N SER A 455 -21.55 -3.33 6.33
CA SER A 455 -22.50 -3.00 7.39
C SER A 455 -21.90 -1.89 8.23
N LYS A 456 -22.69 -0.89 8.55
CA LYS A 456 -22.22 0.27 9.29
C LYS A 456 -23.27 0.67 10.31
N TYR A 457 -22.80 1.18 11.42
CA TYR A 457 -23.53 2.00 12.37
C TYR A 457 -22.75 3.28 12.54
N TYR A 458 -23.35 4.39 12.21
CA TYR A 458 -22.76 5.69 12.38
C TYR A 458 -23.72 6.56 13.19
N GLY A 459 -23.38 6.85 14.44
CA GLY A 459 -24.17 7.62 15.37
C GLY A 459 -23.57 8.99 15.65
N VAL A 460 -24.31 10.05 15.37
CA VAL A 460 -23.96 11.43 15.72
C VAL A 460 -24.85 11.86 16.86
N THR A 461 -24.30 12.04 18.04
CA THR A 461 -25.04 12.54 19.21
C THR A 461 -24.85 14.05 19.35
N LEU A 462 -25.92 14.78 19.12
CA LEU A 462 -25.94 16.23 19.29
C LEU A 462 -26.24 16.55 20.74
N GLN A 463 -25.39 17.33 21.38
CA GLN A 463 -25.66 17.84 22.74
C GLN A 463 -26.84 18.84 22.75
N PRO A 464 -27.57 18.99 23.85
CA PRO A 464 -28.82 19.77 23.87
C PRO A 464 -28.72 21.21 23.41
N ASN A 465 -27.58 21.81 23.61
CA ASN A 465 -27.33 23.22 23.25
C ASN A 465 -26.60 23.39 21.93
N ASN A 466 -26.33 22.30 21.18
CA ASN A 466 -25.73 22.38 19.88
C ASN A 466 -26.62 23.14 18.91
N PHE A 467 -26.06 24.04 18.13
CA PHE A 467 -26.83 24.88 17.17
C PHE A 467 -27.53 24.09 16.06
N LEU A 468 -27.08 22.88 15.79
CA LEU A 468 -27.73 21.96 14.85
C LEU A 468 -28.94 21.26 15.45
N ALA A 469 -29.03 21.14 16.78
CA ALA A 469 -30.14 20.44 17.44
C ALA A 469 -31.53 20.99 17.05
N PRO A 470 -31.80 22.31 16.97
CA PRO A 470 -33.09 22.81 16.48
C PRO A 470 -33.42 22.47 15.03
N ILE A 471 -32.42 22.18 14.23
CA ILE A 471 -32.52 21.87 12.79
C ILE A 471 -32.67 20.38 12.55
N LEU A 472 -31.77 19.58 13.13
CA LEU A 472 -31.72 18.14 12.91
C LEU A 472 -32.65 17.36 13.83
N THR A 473 -32.90 17.88 15.03
CA THR A 473 -33.76 17.25 16.04
C THR A 473 -34.82 18.23 16.56
N PRO A 474 -35.66 18.82 15.69
CA PRO A 474 -36.59 19.88 16.08
C PRO A 474 -37.65 19.45 17.12
N ALA A 475 -37.88 18.15 17.27
CA ALA A 475 -38.80 17.61 18.29
C ALA A 475 -38.18 17.57 19.70
N THR A 476 -36.88 17.58 19.82
CA THR A 476 -36.11 17.42 21.08
C THR A 476 -34.86 18.32 21.11
N PRO A 477 -34.99 19.65 20.83
CA PRO A 477 -33.81 20.52 20.71
C PRO A 477 -33.07 20.72 22.05
N ASP A 478 -33.74 20.47 23.15
CA ASP A 478 -33.24 20.65 24.53
C ASP A 478 -32.79 19.32 25.17
N ALA A 479 -32.63 18.24 24.36
CA ALA A 479 -32.17 16.94 24.83
C ALA A 479 -31.06 16.41 23.94
N ALA A 480 -30.10 15.72 24.52
CA ALA A 480 -29.12 14.99 23.71
C ALA A 480 -29.85 14.00 22.81
N THR A 481 -29.55 14.06 21.51
CA THR A 481 -30.27 13.22 20.53
C THR A 481 -29.26 12.64 19.53
N THR A 482 -29.31 11.33 19.38
CA THR A 482 -28.46 10.62 18.43
C THR A 482 -29.17 10.45 17.09
N VAL A 483 -28.53 10.87 16.04
CA VAL A 483 -28.93 10.60 14.66
C VAL A 483 -28.11 9.45 14.14
N VAL A 484 -28.74 8.45 13.54
CA VAL A 484 -28.09 7.20 13.14
C VAL A 484 -28.19 6.98 11.64
N ASP A 485 -27.07 6.64 11.02
CA ASP A 485 -27.00 6.00 9.70
C ASP A 485 -26.55 4.53 9.88
N ASP A 486 -27.43 3.59 9.62
CA ASP A 486 -27.16 2.16 9.65
C ASP A 486 -27.44 1.46 8.30
N ALA A 487 -27.53 2.25 7.23
CA ALA A 487 -27.82 1.75 5.89
C ALA A 487 -26.65 0.96 5.31
N PRO A 488 -26.82 -0.34 5.01
CA PRO A 488 -25.74 -1.15 4.46
C PRO A 488 -25.44 -0.81 3.00
N ASN A 489 -24.17 -0.91 2.61
CA ASN A 489 -23.74 -0.84 1.22
C ASN A 489 -23.45 -2.24 0.67
N LEU A 490 -23.79 -2.48 -0.59
CA LEU A 490 -23.48 -3.70 -1.31
C LEU A 490 -22.81 -3.33 -2.64
N GLY A 491 -21.57 -3.78 -2.81
CA GLY A 491 -20.78 -3.60 -4.00
C GLY A 491 -20.56 -4.91 -4.75
N ASN A 492 -20.45 -4.83 -6.09
CA ASN A 492 -19.92 -5.91 -6.91
C ASN A 492 -18.95 -5.31 -7.90
N THR A 493 -17.74 -5.86 -7.92
CA THR A 493 -16.69 -5.44 -8.84
C THR A 493 -16.31 -6.58 -9.76
N TYR A 494 -16.34 -6.33 -11.06
CA TYR A 494 -15.93 -7.27 -12.12
C TYR A 494 -14.75 -6.66 -12.86
N GLN A 495 -13.68 -7.40 -12.95
CA GLN A 495 -12.43 -6.96 -13.57
C GLN A 495 -11.97 -8.03 -14.55
N THR A 496 -11.62 -7.63 -15.76
CA THR A 496 -11.04 -8.53 -16.76
C THR A 496 -9.92 -7.83 -17.51
N TYR A 497 -8.88 -8.58 -17.86
CA TYR A 497 -7.80 -8.03 -18.67
C TYR A 497 -7.22 -9.05 -19.64
N VAL A 498 -6.61 -8.54 -20.69
CA VAL A 498 -5.72 -9.26 -21.59
C VAL A 498 -4.55 -8.35 -21.94
N GLN A 499 -3.35 -8.92 -21.91
CA GLN A 499 -2.13 -8.19 -22.26
C GLN A 499 -1.12 -9.11 -22.94
N ASP A 500 -0.23 -8.54 -23.74
CA ASP A 500 0.85 -9.24 -24.42
C ASP A 500 2.16 -8.46 -24.32
N SER A 501 3.24 -9.14 -24.01
CA SER A 501 4.61 -8.64 -24.15
C SER A 501 5.20 -9.21 -25.42
N TRP A 502 5.36 -8.37 -26.43
CA TRP A 502 5.89 -8.74 -27.73
C TRP A 502 7.36 -8.31 -27.87
N ARG A 503 8.25 -9.26 -27.78
CA ARG A 503 9.68 -9.07 -28.08
C ARG A 503 9.94 -9.02 -29.56
N MET A 504 9.75 -7.84 -30.20
CA MET A 504 9.90 -7.64 -31.64
C MET A 504 11.28 -8.07 -32.16
N ASN A 505 12.32 -7.75 -31.40
CA ASN A 505 13.70 -8.13 -31.64
C ASN A 505 14.54 -7.91 -30.36
N PRO A 506 15.85 -8.24 -30.33
CA PRO A 506 16.65 -8.06 -29.11
C PRO A 506 16.71 -6.62 -28.56
N MET A 507 16.41 -5.62 -29.38
CA MET A 507 16.48 -4.20 -28.97
C MET A 507 15.12 -3.60 -28.65
N TRP A 508 14.01 -4.17 -29.08
CA TRP A 508 12.68 -3.59 -28.95
C TRP A 508 11.65 -4.55 -28.40
N GLU A 509 10.85 -4.06 -27.47
CA GLU A 509 9.72 -4.75 -26.90
C GLU A 509 8.51 -3.81 -26.81
N ALA A 510 7.32 -4.34 -27.04
CA ALA A 510 6.07 -3.66 -26.81
C ALA A 510 5.22 -4.46 -25.84
N ASP A 511 4.83 -3.83 -24.74
CA ASP A 511 3.83 -4.34 -23.81
C ASP A 511 2.54 -3.59 -24.06
N TYR A 512 1.48 -4.31 -24.38
CA TYR A 512 0.17 -3.69 -24.64
C TYR A 512 -0.94 -4.54 -24.06
N GLY A 513 -1.98 -3.87 -23.57
CA GLY A 513 -3.09 -4.55 -22.96
C GLY A 513 -4.36 -3.74 -22.94
N LEU A 514 -5.44 -4.43 -22.69
CA LEU A 514 -6.77 -3.87 -22.49
C LEU A 514 -7.37 -4.47 -21.23
N ARG A 515 -7.88 -3.60 -20.40
CA ARG A 515 -8.61 -3.95 -19.19
C ARG A 515 -10.03 -3.41 -19.28
N TYR A 516 -10.98 -4.13 -18.71
CA TYR A 516 -12.34 -3.68 -18.50
C TYR A 516 -12.71 -3.86 -17.04
N ASP A 517 -13.10 -2.77 -16.40
CA ASP A 517 -13.59 -2.73 -15.04
C ASP A 517 -15.06 -2.32 -15.05
N PHE A 518 -15.86 -3.01 -14.22
CA PHE A 518 -17.27 -2.69 -14.02
C PHE A 518 -17.60 -2.91 -12.56
N PHE A 519 -18.19 -1.90 -11.93
CA PHE A 519 -18.67 -2.06 -10.56
C PHE A 519 -20.09 -1.50 -10.38
N THR A 520 -20.78 -2.04 -9.40
CA THR A 520 -22.09 -1.59 -8.94
C THR A 520 -22.03 -1.34 -7.45
N ILE A 521 -22.67 -0.28 -7.00
CA ILE A 521 -22.89 -0.01 -5.59
C ILE A 521 -24.37 0.22 -5.34
N LYS A 522 -24.88 -0.30 -4.23
CA LYS A 522 -26.26 -0.14 -3.78
C LYS A 522 -26.29 0.09 -2.29
N SER A 523 -27.03 1.12 -1.87
CA SER A 523 -27.47 1.38 -0.50
C SER A 523 -29.00 1.35 -0.43
N THR A 524 -29.57 1.78 0.68
CA THR A 524 -31.02 1.95 0.83
C THR A 524 -31.56 3.10 -0.02
N SER A 525 -30.78 4.18 -0.18
CA SER A 525 -31.19 5.42 -0.83
C SER A 525 -30.77 5.52 -2.30
N PHE A 526 -29.78 4.74 -2.76
CA PHE A 526 -29.27 4.82 -4.13
C PHE A 526 -28.84 3.48 -4.71
N ALA A 527 -28.68 3.42 -6.03
CA ALA A 527 -28.10 2.27 -6.74
C ALA A 527 -27.44 2.74 -8.03
N GLU A 528 -26.10 2.61 -8.09
CA GLU A 528 -25.30 3.10 -9.19
C GLU A 528 -24.47 1.98 -9.84
N ARG A 529 -24.03 2.24 -11.07
CA ARG A 529 -23.21 1.32 -11.85
C ARG A 529 -22.29 2.08 -12.78
N PHE A 530 -21.03 1.67 -12.81
CA PHE A 530 -20.01 2.32 -13.62
C PHE A 530 -19.13 1.27 -14.30
N GLY A 531 -18.50 1.67 -15.41
CA GLY A 531 -17.54 0.81 -16.07
C GLY A 531 -16.72 1.56 -17.11
N ALA A 532 -15.51 1.05 -17.36
CA ALA A 532 -14.61 1.64 -18.32
C ALA A 532 -13.64 0.62 -18.93
N PHE A 533 -13.19 0.93 -20.16
CA PHE A 533 -12.06 0.29 -20.80
C PHE A 533 -10.78 1.09 -20.56
N SER A 534 -9.72 0.39 -20.16
CA SER A 534 -8.43 0.94 -19.78
C SER A 534 -7.32 0.36 -20.68
N PRO A 535 -7.13 0.90 -21.90
CA PRO A 535 -6.01 0.49 -22.77
C PRO A 535 -4.68 1.00 -22.25
N ARG A 536 -3.61 0.22 -22.45
CA ARG A 536 -2.23 0.53 -22.03
C ARG A 536 -1.24 0.09 -23.07
N LEU A 537 -0.18 0.89 -23.26
CA LEU A 537 0.91 0.62 -24.18
C LEU A 537 2.23 1.12 -23.60
N LYS A 538 3.22 0.25 -23.54
CA LYS A 538 4.62 0.58 -23.27
C LYS A 538 5.51 0.10 -24.41
N ILE A 539 6.42 0.93 -24.86
CA ILE A 539 7.43 0.56 -25.83
C ILE A 539 8.80 0.76 -25.19
N THR A 540 9.57 -0.31 -25.09
CA THR A 540 10.90 -0.32 -24.46
C THR A 540 11.97 -0.55 -25.51
N ARG A 541 13.02 0.26 -25.49
CA ARG A 541 14.26 0.05 -26.22
C ARG A 541 15.37 -0.38 -25.27
N PHE A 542 16.00 -1.49 -25.58
CA PHE A 542 17.14 -2.02 -24.85
C PHE A 542 18.46 -1.65 -25.53
N PHE A 543 19.44 -1.28 -24.72
CA PHE A 543 20.80 -0.97 -25.13
C PHE A 543 21.74 -2.00 -24.49
N GLY A 544 22.01 -3.07 -25.23
CA GLY A 544 22.71 -4.22 -24.67
C GLY A 544 21.85 -4.97 -23.64
N ASN A 545 22.46 -5.41 -22.54
CA ASN A 545 21.82 -6.26 -21.53
C ASN A 545 21.48 -5.52 -20.23
N ARG A 546 21.90 -4.25 -20.10
CA ARG A 546 21.88 -3.58 -18.79
C ARG A 546 21.24 -2.20 -18.83
N ALA A 547 20.91 -1.67 -20.00
CA ALA A 547 20.26 -0.37 -20.11
C ALA A 547 18.97 -0.47 -20.92
N SER A 548 17.97 0.32 -20.51
CA SER A 548 16.70 0.43 -21.22
C SER A 548 16.14 1.85 -21.13
N VAL A 549 15.34 2.23 -22.12
CA VAL A 549 14.51 3.44 -22.11
C VAL A 549 13.13 3.05 -22.63
N TYR A 550 12.09 3.54 -22.00
CA TYR A 550 10.71 3.27 -22.41
C TYR A 550 9.86 4.53 -22.47
N ALA A 551 8.79 4.44 -23.26
CA ALA A 551 7.69 5.37 -23.26
C ALA A 551 6.40 4.60 -22.99
N TYR A 552 5.52 5.17 -22.17
CA TYR A 552 4.28 4.55 -21.74
C TYR A 552 3.11 5.52 -21.86
N VAL A 553 1.95 4.97 -22.21
CA VAL A 553 0.65 5.65 -22.14
C VAL A 553 -0.41 4.66 -21.66
N GLY A 554 -1.25 5.09 -20.73
CA GLY A 554 -2.34 4.28 -20.21
C GLY A 554 -3.55 5.12 -19.84
N ARG A 555 -4.74 4.50 -19.95
CA ARG A 555 -5.97 4.99 -19.33
C ARG A 555 -6.28 4.15 -18.13
N PHE A 556 -6.91 4.78 -17.13
CA PHE A 556 -7.21 4.17 -15.85
C PHE A 556 -8.62 4.55 -15.41
N PHE A 557 -9.14 3.71 -14.53
CA PHE A 557 -10.44 3.86 -13.93
C PHE A 557 -10.35 3.46 -12.47
N GLU A 558 -10.64 4.39 -11.57
CA GLU A 558 -10.57 4.21 -10.12
C GLU A 558 -11.95 4.44 -9.50
N PRO A 559 -12.53 3.43 -8.84
CA PRO A 559 -13.77 3.59 -8.11
C PRO A 559 -13.50 4.29 -6.76
N PHE A 560 -14.50 4.97 -6.25
CA PHE A 560 -14.52 5.43 -4.86
C PHE A 560 -14.67 4.25 -3.89
N SER A 561 -14.34 4.45 -2.62
CA SER A 561 -14.39 3.43 -1.57
C SER A 561 -15.84 3.16 -1.15
N PHE A 562 -16.24 1.89 -1.02
CA PHE A 562 -17.61 1.54 -0.67
C PHE A 562 -17.96 1.83 0.80
N GLU A 563 -16.97 1.77 1.67
CA GLU A 563 -17.11 2.06 3.11
C GLU A 563 -17.21 3.56 3.39
N ASN A 564 -16.62 4.41 2.54
CA ASN A 564 -16.61 5.85 2.68
C ASN A 564 -17.83 6.51 2.02
N VAL A 565 -18.87 5.75 1.73
CA VAL A 565 -20.13 6.27 1.15
C VAL A 565 -21.25 6.17 2.17
N SER A 566 -21.59 7.30 2.79
CA SER A 566 -22.66 7.43 3.74
C SER A 566 -23.54 8.65 3.44
N PRO A 567 -24.40 8.56 2.39
CA PRO A 567 -25.24 9.70 1.99
C PRO A 567 -26.20 10.15 3.09
N GLU A 568 -26.65 9.22 3.92
CA GLU A 568 -27.57 9.48 5.00
C GLU A 568 -26.92 10.33 6.11
N ALA A 569 -25.71 9.98 6.54
CA ALA A 569 -24.96 10.77 7.52
C ALA A 569 -24.58 12.14 6.95
N ALA A 570 -24.12 12.17 5.71
CA ALA A 570 -23.81 13.41 5.02
C ALA A 570 -25.00 14.35 4.89
N GLN A 571 -26.14 13.82 4.53
CA GLN A 571 -27.37 14.60 4.46
C GLN A 571 -27.73 15.23 5.82
N LEU A 572 -27.57 14.47 6.91
CA LEU A 572 -27.87 14.95 8.27
C LEU A 572 -26.94 16.09 8.70
N LEU A 573 -25.65 16.00 8.40
CA LEU A 573 -24.65 16.99 8.77
C LEU A 573 -24.67 18.25 7.88
N ASN A 574 -25.15 18.13 6.63
CA ASN A 574 -25.16 19.22 5.65
C ASN A 574 -26.53 19.90 5.49
N LEU A 575 -27.62 19.34 6.04
CA LEU A 575 -28.99 19.86 5.91
C LEU A 575 -29.14 21.37 6.19
N PRO A 576 -28.44 21.97 7.15
CA PRO A 576 -28.54 23.41 7.39
C PRO A 576 -27.99 24.28 6.27
N LEU A 577 -27.08 23.72 5.48
CA LEU A 577 -26.30 24.48 4.50
C LEU A 577 -26.79 24.27 3.06
N GLN A 578 -27.41 23.11 2.77
CA GLN A 578 -27.87 22.74 1.42
C GLN A 578 -29.15 21.87 1.47
N PRO A 579 -30.35 22.47 1.54
CA PRO A 579 -31.60 21.72 1.67
C PRO A 579 -32.05 20.93 0.41
N THR A 580 -31.25 20.92 -0.66
CA THR A 580 -31.62 20.35 -1.96
C THR A 580 -30.77 19.18 -2.44
N VAL A 581 -29.80 18.69 -1.66
CA VAL A 581 -28.94 17.60 -2.12
C VAL A 581 -29.61 16.25 -1.82
N ALA A 582 -30.32 15.74 -2.79
CA ALA A 582 -31.02 14.44 -2.69
C ALA A 582 -30.48 13.39 -3.65
N GLN A 583 -29.34 13.61 -4.31
CA GLN A 583 -28.82 12.68 -5.30
C GLN A 583 -27.37 12.30 -5.01
N PHE A 584 -27.12 11.00 -5.10
CA PHE A 584 -25.78 10.47 -5.15
C PHE A 584 -25.07 10.99 -6.41
N ASP A 585 -23.95 11.68 -6.25
CA ASP A 585 -23.22 12.36 -7.34
C ASP A 585 -21.72 12.01 -7.43
N LEU A 586 -21.24 11.09 -6.57
CA LEU A 586 -19.87 10.57 -6.67
C LEU A 586 -19.65 9.84 -7.99
N LYS A 587 -18.52 10.11 -8.61
CA LYS A 587 -18.10 9.53 -9.87
C LYS A 587 -16.76 8.81 -9.71
N PRO A 588 -16.55 7.70 -10.44
CA PRO A 588 -15.23 7.10 -10.51
C PRO A 588 -14.26 8.02 -11.26
N GLU A 589 -13.05 8.10 -10.75
CA GLU A 589 -11.96 8.83 -11.39
C GLU A 589 -11.56 8.18 -12.72
N ARG A 590 -11.18 9.00 -13.69
CA ARG A 590 -10.72 8.58 -15.03
C ARG A 590 -9.46 9.31 -15.41
N ASP A 591 -8.38 8.55 -15.49
CA ASP A 591 -7.06 9.09 -15.74
C ASP A 591 -6.53 8.79 -17.12
N THR A 592 -5.66 9.69 -17.57
CA THR A 592 -4.67 9.40 -18.61
C THR A 592 -3.29 9.66 -18.04
N GLN A 593 -2.44 8.63 -18.09
CA GLN A 593 -1.07 8.71 -17.61
C GLN A 593 -0.09 8.58 -18.78
N LEU A 594 0.95 9.42 -18.75
CA LEU A 594 2.07 9.42 -19.66
C LEU A 594 3.34 9.25 -18.87
N GLU A 595 4.26 8.41 -19.34
CA GLU A 595 5.52 8.19 -18.65
C GLU A 595 6.66 7.97 -19.65
N LEU A 596 7.81 8.55 -19.34
CA LEU A 596 9.10 8.31 -19.97
C LEU A 596 10.09 7.93 -18.88
N GLY A 597 10.80 6.82 -19.05
CA GLY A 597 11.77 6.41 -18.06
C GLY A 597 12.74 5.37 -18.57
N GLY A 598 13.54 4.83 -17.68
CA GLY A 598 14.51 3.81 -18.04
C GLY A 598 15.51 3.50 -16.94
N HIS A 599 16.42 2.60 -17.26
CA HIS A 599 17.49 2.12 -16.40
C HIS A 599 18.84 2.22 -17.09
N ILE A 600 19.83 2.75 -16.41
CA ILE A 600 21.20 2.94 -16.89
C ILE A 600 22.17 2.35 -15.86
N PRO A 601 23.03 1.40 -16.25
CA PRO A 601 24.03 0.87 -15.32
C PRO A 601 25.08 1.95 -15.01
N VAL A 602 25.34 2.19 -13.73
CA VAL A 602 26.34 3.12 -13.22
C VAL A 602 27.21 2.38 -12.20
N GLY A 603 28.49 2.17 -12.54
CA GLY A 603 29.36 1.35 -11.71
C GLY A 603 28.85 -0.08 -11.57
N HIS A 604 28.66 -0.54 -10.35
CA HIS A 604 28.05 -1.84 -10.02
C HIS A 604 26.54 -1.76 -9.82
N GLY A 605 26.00 -0.55 -9.72
CA GLY A 605 24.61 -0.27 -9.48
C GLY A 605 23.80 0.01 -10.75
N ASP A 606 22.55 0.38 -10.49
CA ASP A 606 21.54 0.74 -11.49
C ASP A 606 20.97 2.12 -11.16
N LEU A 607 20.95 3.00 -12.17
CA LEU A 607 20.29 4.30 -12.10
C LEU A 607 18.98 4.22 -12.88
N GLY A 608 17.86 4.25 -12.17
CA GLY A 608 16.54 4.44 -12.73
C GLY A 608 16.20 5.92 -12.83
N PHE A 609 15.47 6.29 -13.87
CA PHE A 609 14.89 7.61 -14.02
C PHE A 609 13.46 7.53 -14.54
N ARG A 610 12.63 8.48 -14.10
CA ARG A 610 11.21 8.55 -14.46
C ARG A 610 10.77 10.00 -14.60
N VAL A 611 9.98 10.27 -15.64
CA VAL A 611 9.19 11.49 -15.80
C VAL A 611 7.76 11.04 -16.07
N TRP A 612 6.83 11.41 -15.21
CA TRP A 612 5.46 10.92 -15.21
C TRP A 612 4.47 12.07 -15.10
N GLN A 613 3.32 11.92 -15.73
CA GLN A 613 2.19 12.84 -15.65
C GLN A 613 0.87 12.07 -15.63
N LYS A 614 -0.01 12.42 -14.69
CA LYS A 614 -1.41 11.99 -14.59
C LYS A 614 -2.30 13.19 -14.85
N ASN A 615 -3.30 13.03 -15.71
CA ASN A 615 -4.39 13.96 -15.89
C ASN A 615 -5.69 13.23 -15.56
N ALA A 616 -6.32 13.64 -14.48
CA ALA A 616 -7.54 13.06 -13.96
C ALA A 616 -8.76 13.92 -14.27
N ASN A 617 -9.88 13.26 -14.61
CA ASN A 617 -11.21 13.81 -14.56
C ASN A 617 -11.95 13.13 -13.41
N ASP A 618 -12.77 13.89 -12.71
CA ASP A 618 -13.48 13.44 -11.51
C ASP A 618 -12.46 12.89 -10.45
N LEU A 619 -11.33 13.60 -10.24
CA LEU A 619 -10.28 13.17 -9.29
C LEU A 619 -10.90 12.86 -7.95
N ILE A 620 -10.66 11.65 -7.45
CA ILE A 620 -11.12 11.22 -6.13
C ILE A 620 -10.15 11.74 -5.09
N ASP A 621 -10.71 12.30 -4.05
CA ASP A 621 -10.04 12.69 -2.82
C ASP A 621 -10.95 12.33 -1.66
N ASP A 622 -10.48 12.33 -0.43
CA ASP A 622 -11.34 12.15 0.72
C ASP A 622 -11.37 13.43 1.55
N THR A 623 -12.47 13.61 2.25
CA THR A 623 -12.60 14.69 3.22
C THR A 623 -13.28 14.16 4.47
N GLN A 624 -12.91 14.70 5.60
CA GLN A 624 -13.65 14.42 6.83
C GLN A 624 -15.00 15.14 6.80
N VAL A 625 -16.03 14.44 7.22
CA VAL A 625 -17.33 15.05 7.44
C VAL A 625 -17.28 15.77 8.78
N GLY A 626 -17.04 17.03 8.68
CA GLY A 626 -16.93 17.81 9.88
C GLY A 626 -15.59 17.57 10.60
N VAL A 627 -15.65 17.58 11.93
CA VAL A 627 -14.56 17.15 12.83
C VAL A 627 -14.76 15.69 13.24
N THR A 628 -15.55 14.95 12.48
CA THR A 628 -15.85 13.55 12.73
C THR A 628 -14.73 12.68 12.13
N LEU A 629 -14.51 11.49 12.64
CA LEU A 629 -13.60 10.50 12.04
C LEU A 629 -14.18 9.87 10.75
N LEU A 630 -15.38 10.26 10.33
CA LEU A 630 -15.97 9.80 9.10
C LEU A 630 -15.28 10.48 7.91
N HIS A 631 -14.48 9.72 7.19
CA HIS A 631 -13.98 10.09 5.88
C HIS A 631 -15.01 9.78 4.82
N GLN A 632 -15.17 10.69 3.87
CA GLN A 632 -16.02 10.51 2.71
C GLN A 632 -15.28 10.92 1.45
N ASP A 633 -15.45 10.10 0.42
CA ASP A 633 -14.88 10.41 -0.88
C ASP A 633 -15.57 11.62 -1.50
N ILE A 634 -14.80 12.47 -2.15
CA ILE A 634 -15.25 13.63 -2.92
C ILE A 634 -14.64 13.60 -4.33
N ASN A 635 -15.20 14.36 -5.25
CA ASN A 635 -14.58 14.56 -6.56
C ASN A 635 -14.16 16.02 -6.77
N TYR A 636 -12.90 16.21 -7.16
CA TYR A 636 -12.49 17.41 -7.88
C TYR A 636 -12.76 17.24 -9.38
N VAL A 637 -13.15 18.32 -10.07
CA VAL A 637 -13.43 18.32 -11.51
C VAL A 637 -12.23 17.82 -12.32
N LEU A 638 -11.03 18.29 -11.95
CA LEU A 638 -9.78 17.96 -12.62
C LEU A 638 -8.65 17.76 -11.62
N GLY A 639 -7.80 16.78 -11.90
CA GLY A 639 -6.50 16.58 -11.26
C GLY A 639 -5.36 16.65 -12.26
N ARG A 640 -4.22 17.20 -11.84
CA ARG A 640 -2.95 17.18 -12.58
C ARG A 640 -1.81 16.87 -11.63
N LEU A 641 -1.23 15.70 -11.83
CA LEU A 641 -0.10 15.24 -11.04
C LEU A 641 1.09 15.01 -11.98
N SER A 642 2.27 15.31 -11.51
CA SER A 642 3.51 15.03 -12.25
C SER A 642 4.65 14.73 -11.29
N GLN A 643 5.61 13.93 -11.74
CA GLN A 643 6.80 13.61 -10.98
C GLN A 643 8.01 13.43 -11.91
N GLU A 644 9.14 13.96 -11.48
CA GLU A 644 10.47 13.61 -11.98
C GLU A 644 11.23 12.91 -10.86
N ALA A 645 11.69 11.68 -11.10
CA ALA A 645 12.40 10.89 -10.10
C ALA A 645 13.69 10.30 -10.66
N LEU A 646 14.72 10.25 -9.80
CA LEU A 646 15.94 9.50 -9.98
C LEU A 646 16.10 8.52 -8.83
N ASN A 647 16.43 7.28 -9.14
CA ASN A 647 16.63 6.24 -8.14
C ASN A 647 17.92 5.46 -8.47
N TYR A 648 18.91 5.50 -7.58
CA TYR A 648 20.13 4.73 -7.71
C TYR A 648 20.18 3.64 -6.66
N THR A 649 20.41 2.41 -7.08
CA THR A 649 20.60 1.26 -6.18
C THR A 649 21.89 0.53 -6.51
N GLU A 650 22.70 0.23 -5.50
CA GLU A 650 23.94 -0.52 -5.63
C GLU A 650 23.93 -1.74 -4.68
N PRO A 651 24.06 -2.95 -5.19
CA PRO A 651 24.30 -4.13 -4.37
C PRO A 651 25.71 -4.09 -3.77
N LEU A 652 25.77 -4.30 -2.45
CA LEU A 652 27.03 -4.34 -1.71
C LEU A 652 27.41 -5.78 -1.35
N ALA A 653 28.64 -5.96 -0.87
CA ALA A 653 29.13 -7.27 -0.46
C ALA A 653 28.20 -7.91 0.61
N ARG A 654 28.11 -9.26 0.57
CA ARG A 654 27.38 -10.11 1.53
C ARG A 654 25.88 -9.86 1.59
N GLY A 655 25.27 -9.40 0.51
CA GLY A 655 23.85 -9.08 0.44
C GLY A 655 23.48 -7.73 1.07
N GLY A 656 24.47 -6.87 1.30
CA GLY A 656 24.23 -5.47 1.62
C GLY A 656 23.73 -4.70 0.39
N ARG A 657 23.23 -3.49 0.63
CA ARG A 657 22.77 -2.58 -0.42
C ARG A 657 23.02 -1.12 -0.03
N ALA A 658 23.15 -0.26 -1.02
CA ALA A 658 23.01 1.17 -0.88
C ALA A 658 21.99 1.69 -1.89
N TYR A 659 21.23 2.70 -1.53
CA TYR A 659 20.28 3.34 -2.43
C TYR A 659 20.15 4.83 -2.12
N VAL A 660 19.77 5.59 -3.11
CA VAL A 660 19.33 6.98 -2.97
C VAL A 660 18.31 7.29 -4.04
N SER A 661 17.24 7.96 -3.65
CA SER A 661 16.24 8.49 -4.58
C SER A 661 16.02 9.97 -4.35
N VAL A 662 15.71 10.68 -5.43
CA VAL A 662 15.33 12.09 -5.42
C VAL A 662 14.09 12.22 -6.29
N ALA A 663 13.04 12.79 -5.75
CA ALA A 663 11.82 13.08 -6.50
C ALA A 663 11.43 14.55 -6.35
N HIS A 664 11.01 15.14 -7.46
CA HIS A 664 10.24 16.37 -7.51
C HIS A 664 8.86 16.02 -8.01
N GLN A 665 7.83 16.48 -7.30
CA GLN A 665 6.43 16.20 -7.65
C GLN A 665 5.55 17.43 -7.48
N VAL A 666 4.50 17.49 -8.30
CA VAL A 666 3.47 18.52 -8.26
C VAL A 666 2.13 17.85 -8.33
N SER A 667 1.28 18.08 -7.34
CA SER A 667 -0.10 17.61 -7.30
C SER A 667 -1.05 18.80 -7.21
N LEU A 668 -1.92 18.91 -8.20
CA LEU A 668 -2.86 20.02 -8.34
C LEU A 668 -4.28 19.48 -8.56
N ASN A 669 -5.23 20.04 -7.85
CA ASN A 669 -6.65 19.82 -8.06
C ASN A 669 -7.37 21.11 -8.48
N SER A 670 -8.54 21.01 -9.10
CA SER A 670 -9.32 22.15 -9.56
C SER A 670 -10.80 21.86 -9.58
N GLY A 671 -11.57 22.80 -9.06
CA GLY A 671 -13.02 22.69 -8.94
C GLY A 671 -13.43 21.62 -7.93
N CYS A 672 -14.66 21.65 -7.46
CA CYS A 672 -15.22 20.60 -6.64
C CYS A 672 -16.62 20.32 -7.19
N GLU A 673 -16.90 19.05 -7.50
CA GLU A 673 -18.21 18.68 -8.06
C GLU A 673 -19.14 18.13 -7.00
N THR A 674 -18.62 17.52 -5.95
CA THR A 674 -19.44 16.82 -4.97
C THR A 674 -20.04 17.82 -3.98
N GLN A 675 -21.34 17.95 -4.02
CA GLN A 675 -22.10 18.84 -3.10
C GLN A 675 -22.73 18.09 -1.92
N LEU A 676 -22.68 16.76 -1.95
CA LEU A 676 -23.39 15.93 -0.99
C LEU A 676 -22.81 16.04 0.42
N LEU A 677 -21.49 16.23 0.55
CA LEU A 677 -20.75 15.92 1.75
C LEU A 677 -20.00 17.09 2.36
N ALA A 678 -19.38 17.89 1.54
CA ALA A 678 -18.78 19.13 1.96
C ALA A 678 -19.21 20.20 0.97
N PRO A 679 -19.77 21.31 1.45
CA PRO A 679 -19.92 22.44 0.56
C PRO A 679 -18.52 22.84 0.11
N CYS A 680 -18.32 22.84 -1.20
CA CYS A 680 -17.10 23.35 -1.82
C CYS A 680 -17.00 24.89 -1.61
N PHE A 681 -17.07 25.31 -0.36
CA PHE A 681 -17.05 26.71 0.01
C PHE A 681 -15.70 27.33 -0.36
N GLY A 682 -15.76 28.23 -1.31
CA GLY A 682 -14.59 29.00 -1.71
C GLY A 682 -13.54 28.22 -2.49
N ALA A 683 -13.91 27.04 -3.05
CA ALA A 683 -12.99 26.32 -3.93
C ALA A 683 -12.47 27.27 -5.03
N PRO A 684 -11.13 27.38 -5.17
CA PRO A 684 -10.56 28.28 -6.16
C PRO A 684 -11.00 27.86 -7.57
N THR A 685 -11.26 28.81 -8.44
CA THR A 685 -11.63 28.57 -9.84
C THR A 685 -10.48 28.10 -10.72
N GLY A 686 -9.31 27.83 -10.14
CA GLY A 686 -8.08 27.41 -10.82
C GLY A 686 -7.45 26.20 -10.16
N PHE A 687 -6.33 25.76 -10.69
CA PHE A 687 -5.53 24.70 -10.09
C PHE A 687 -4.85 25.17 -8.82
N THR A 688 -4.99 24.40 -7.76
CA THR A 688 -4.38 24.61 -6.44
C THR A 688 -3.61 23.38 -6.00
N PRO A 689 -2.55 23.52 -5.20
CA PRO A 689 -1.86 22.36 -4.64
C PRO A 689 -2.82 21.51 -3.80
N ALA A 690 -2.73 20.18 -3.97
CA ALA A 690 -3.38 19.25 -3.04
C ALA A 690 -2.70 19.34 -1.67
N ASP A 691 -3.45 19.07 -0.60
CA ASP A 691 -2.94 19.11 0.78
C ASP A 691 -1.80 18.11 1.04
N HIS A 692 -1.78 16.99 0.31
CA HIS A 692 -0.75 15.97 0.35
C HIS A 692 0.43 16.20 -0.63
N GLU A 693 0.51 17.36 -1.25
CA GLU A 693 1.64 17.71 -2.11
C GLU A 693 2.91 17.96 -1.30
N GLN A 694 3.90 17.09 -1.41
CA GLN A 694 5.27 17.34 -0.97
C GLN A 694 6.19 17.49 -2.18
N ARG A 695 6.67 18.69 -2.47
CA ARG A 695 7.37 19.02 -3.74
C ARG A 695 8.69 18.31 -3.92
N TYR A 696 9.45 18.14 -2.86
CA TYR A 696 10.77 17.51 -2.92
C TYR A 696 10.86 16.44 -1.86
N THR A 697 11.26 15.26 -2.29
CA THR A 697 11.56 14.13 -1.42
C THR A 697 12.94 13.59 -1.78
N VAL A 698 13.78 13.37 -0.78
CA VAL A 698 15.07 12.68 -0.92
C VAL A 698 15.14 11.56 0.10
N ASN A 699 15.31 10.33 -0.35
CA ASN A 699 15.42 9.17 0.51
C ASN A 699 16.72 8.45 0.18
N GLY A 700 17.35 7.85 1.17
CA GLY A 700 18.55 7.08 0.90
C GLY A 700 18.97 6.24 2.09
N GLY A 701 19.60 5.11 1.81
CA GLY A 701 20.04 4.23 2.88
C GLY A 701 21.18 3.31 2.50
N ILE A 702 21.75 2.69 3.52
CA ILE A 702 22.84 1.73 3.39
C ILE A 702 22.64 0.57 4.37
N LEU A 703 22.82 -0.65 3.88
CA LEU A 703 22.91 -1.86 4.69
C LEU A 703 24.29 -2.50 4.47
N LEU A 704 25.08 -2.57 5.52
CA LEU A 704 26.40 -3.20 5.55
C LEU A 704 26.33 -4.47 6.40
N ARG A 705 26.86 -5.59 5.89
CA ARG A 705 26.91 -6.86 6.62
C ARG A 705 28.35 -7.32 6.84
N ASP A 706 28.63 -7.79 8.03
CA ASP A 706 29.95 -8.31 8.38
C ASP A 706 30.09 -9.83 8.11
N LEU A 707 31.28 -10.37 8.39
CA LEU A 707 31.58 -11.80 8.15
C LEU A 707 30.93 -12.74 9.19
N HIS A 708 30.48 -12.22 10.31
CA HIS A 708 29.96 -13.00 11.43
C HIS A 708 28.43 -12.98 11.50
N GLY A 709 27.78 -12.32 10.51
CA GLY A 709 26.32 -12.20 10.42
C GLY A 709 25.75 -10.96 11.13
N GLY A 710 26.59 -10.07 11.65
CA GLY A 710 26.16 -8.77 12.13
C GLY A 710 25.94 -7.78 10.98
N TRP A 711 25.23 -6.69 11.27
CA TRP A 711 24.96 -5.63 10.30
C TRP A 711 24.98 -4.24 10.93
N PHE A 712 25.14 -3.27 10.06
CA PHE A 712 24.87 -1.87 10.33
C PHE A 712 24.00 -1.36 9.19
N SER A 713 22.88 -0.74 9.52
CA SER A 713 22.04 -0.07 8.55
C SER A 713 21.71 1.35 8.98
N MET A 714 21.50 2.19 7.98
CA MET A 714 21.06 3.56 8.16
C MET A 714 20.21 3.91 6.96
N ASP A 715 19.12 4.62 7.20
CA ASP A 715 18.37 5.30 6.17
C ASP A 715 18.09 6.75 6.58
N GLY A 716 17.61 7.53 5.63
CA GLY A 716 17.29 8.93 5.86
C GLY A 716 16.29 9.44 4.86
N GLU A 717 15.47 10.36 5.32
CA GLU A 717 14.43 11.04 4.57
C GLU A 717 14.60 12.55 4.71
N TYR A 718 14.43 13.25 3.58
CA TYR A 718 14.18 14.68 3.55
C TYR A 718 12.84 14.92 2.85
N GLY A 719 11.92 15.60 3.53
CA GLY A 719 10.67 16.11 2.97
C GLY A 719 10.63 17.63 2.95
N SER A 720 10.19 18.22 1.84
CA SER A 720 10.03 19.70 1.76
C SER A 720 8.81 20.24 2.51
N GLY A 721 8.06 19.37 3.18
CA GLY A 721 6.79 19.64 3.85
C GLY A 721 5.60 19.51 2.90
N LEU A 722 4.50 18.99 3.43
CA LEU A 722 3.22 18.89 2.74
C LEU A 722 2.63 20.29 2.51
N SER A 723 1.79 20.45 1.50
CA SER A 723 0.95 21.63 1.35
C SER A 723 -0.16 21.60 2.40
N SER A 724 -0.56 22.77 2.90
CA SER A 724 -1.68 22.90 3.85
C SER A 724 -2.63 23.97 3.38
N ALA A 725 -3.91 23.73 3.52
CA ALA A 725 -4.95 24.71 3.22
C ALA A 725 -5.04 25.83 4.28
N TYR A 726 -4.45 25.60 5.46
CA TYR A 726 -4.60 26.48 6.60
C TYR A 726 -3.25 27.01 7.07
N CYS A 727 -3.04 28.31 6.92
CA CYS A 727 -1.87 29.01 7.39
C CYS A 727 -2.21 30.34 8.02
N GLU A 728 -1.45 30.72 9.05
CA GLU A 728 -1.44 32.08 9.60
C GLU A 728 -0.20 32.86 9.07
N PRO A 729 -0.38 34.07 8.50
CA PRO A 729 -1.63 34.71 8.06
C PRO A 729 -2.19 34.02 6.82
N ALA A 730 -3.50 34.06 6.66
CA ALA A 730 -4.28 33.39 5.63
C ALA A 730 -3.80 33.65 4.18
N THR A 731 -2.67 33.11 3.81
CA THR A 731 -2.28 32.92 2.43
C THR A 731 -2.86 31.58 2.00
N LEU A 732 -3.58 31.53 0.91
CA LEU A 732 -4.41 30.39 0.48
C LEU A 732 -3.71 29.03 0.49
N PHE A 733 -2.37 28.98 0.48
CA PHE A 733 -1.59 27.72 0.54
C PHE A 733 -0.24 27.99 1.19
N CYS A 734 0.03 27.35 2.30
CA CYS A 734 1.36 27.28 2.88
C CYS A 734 1.91 25.85 2.82
N LYS A 735 3.20 25.75 3.04
CA LYS A 735 3.89 24.49 3.20
C LYS A 735 4.23 24.26 4.66
N GLN A 736 4.10 23.03 5.08
CA GLN A 736 4.63 22.56 6.34
C GLN A 736 6.15 22.79 6.42
N THR A 737 6.70 22.75 7.62
CA THR A 737 8.14 22.87 7.81
C THR A 737 8.86 21.70 7.13
N PRO A 738 9.91 21.96 6.33
CA PRO A 738 10.76 20.88 5.84
C PRO A 738 11.36 20.10 7.00
N HIS A 739 11.53 18.79 6.81
CA HIS A 739 12.09 17.92 7.83
C HIS A 739 13.21 17.02 7.27
N THR A 740 14.06 16.55 8.17
CA THR A 740 15.12 15.58 7.85
C THR A 740 15.29 14.59 8.99
N THR A 741 15.03 13.33 8.72
CA THR A 741 15.22 12.25 9.68
C THR A 741 16.31 11.30 9.21
N PHE A 742 16.99 10.69 10.17
CA PHE A 742 17.90 9.56 9.95
C PHE A 742 17.62 8.48 10.98
N ASP A 743 17.50 7.27 10.51
CA ASP A 743 17.26 6.08 11.34
C ASP A 743 18.43 5.13 11.22
N VAL A 744 18.81 4.50 12.32
CA VAL A 744 20.02 3.66 12.39
C VAL A 744 19.71 2.38 13.16
N GLU A 745 20.09 1.24 12.60
CA GLU A 745 20.08 -0.03 13.33
C GLU A 745 21.46 -0.69 13.30
N LYS A 746 21.91 -1.21 14.46
CA LYS A 746 23.08 -2.05 14.59
C LYS A 746 22.69 -3.42 15.12
N GLY A 747 22.92 -4.45 14.32
CA GLY A 747 22.84 -5.86 14.75
C GLY A 747 24.22 -6.41 15.06
N VAL A 748 24.39 -6.99 16.24
CA VAL A 748 25.63 -7.66 16.68
C VAL A 748 25.35 -9.15 16.80
N ALA A 749 25.91 -9.95 15.93
CA ALA A 749 25.78 -11.41 15.99
C ALA A 749 26.49 -11.95 17.24
N VAL A 750 25.75 -12.55 18.16
CA VAL A 750 26.26 -13.24 19.37
C VAL A 750 26.49 -14.71 19.06
N THR A 751 25.64 -15.29 18.24
CA THR A 751 25.78 -16.63 17.67
C THR A 751 25.43 -16.57 16.18
N PRO A 752 25.69 -17.62 15.39
CA PRO A 752 25.22 -17.66 14.00
C PRO A 752 23.70 -17.59 13.82
N LYS A 753 22.92 -17.71 14.89
CA LYS A 753 21.47 -17.69 14.91
C LYS A 753 20.87 -16.65 15.84
N THR A 754 21.68 -15.80 16.47
CA THR A 754 21.17 -14.81 17.43
C THR A 754 21.97 -13.52 17.30
N ALA A 755 21.27 -12.40 17.17
CA ALA A 755 21.86 -11.08 17.19
C ALA A 755 21.18 -10.20 18.26
N LEU A 756 21.98 -9.34 18.89
CA LEU A 756 21.46 -8.21 19.66
C LEU A 756 21.31 -7.02 18.73
N THR A 757 20.21 -6.30 18.84
CA THR A 757 19.92 -5.11 18.04
C THR A 757 19.87 -3.85 18.90
N PHE A 758 20.34 -2.76 18.33
CA PHE A 758 20.18 -1.42 18.84
C PHE A 758 19.65 -0.54 17.70
N ASP A 759 18.53 0.08 17.93
CA ASP A 759 17.81 0.91 16.97
C ASP A 759 17.65 2.33 17.49
N VAL A 760 17.81 3.32 16.61
CA VAL A 760 17.59 4.74 16.87
C VAL A 760 16.79 5.32 15.71
N GLN A 761 15.58 5.74 15.98
CA GLN A 761 14.75 6.46 15.01
C GLN A 761 14.90 7.97 15.24
N ASN A 762 14.82 8.74 14.14
CA ASN A 762 14.98 10.19 14.14
C ASN A 762 16.24 10.64 14.92
N LEU A 763 17.39 10.17 14.49
CA LEU A 763 18.70 10.40 15.15
C LEU A 763 18.98 11.87 15.43
N LEU A 764 18.56 12.77 14.55
CA LEU A 764 18.75 14.22 14.70
C LEU A 764 17.76 14.85 15.69
N ASN A 765 16.71 14.11 16.08
CA ASN A 765 15.60 14.60 16.89
C ASN A 765 14.93 15.82 16.24
N ASP A 766 14.75 15.75 14.94
CA ASP A 766 14.00 16.76 14.20
C ASP A 766 12.54 16.76 14.66
N ARG A 767 12.02 17.94 15.00
CA ARG A 767 10.68 18.12 15.54
C ARG A 767 9.85 18.91 14.54
N TYR A 768 8.95 18.26 13.88
CA TYR A 768 8.13 18.86 12.84
C TYR A 768 6.68 18.38 12.93
N TYR A 769 5.78 19.14 12.35
CA TYR A 769 4.41 18.73 12.12
C TYR A 769 4.35 17.89 10.85
N VAL A 770 3.72 16.73 10.92
CA VAL A 770 3.36 15.91 9.77
C VAL A 770 2.16 16.54 9.07
N THR A 771 1.16 16.93 9.86
CA THR A 771 -0.03 17.61 9.39
C THR A 771 -0.33 18.79 10.30
N LEU A 772 -0.74 19.91 9.71
CA LEU A 772 -1.16 21.11 10.41
C LEU A 772 -2.55 21.46 9.89
N LEU A 773 -3.58 21.00 10.58
CA LEU A 773 -4.98 21.22 10.23
C LEU A 773 -5.67 21.90 11.40
N ASN A 774 -6.35 23.02 11.13
CA ASN A 774 -7.05 23.74 12.17
C ASN A 774 -8.31 23.02 12.67
N ALA A 775 -8.89 22.13 11.88
CA ALA A 775 -10.15 21.47 12.18
C ALA A 775 -9.98 20.03 12.71
N GLN A 776 -8.84 19.41 12.50
CA GLN A 776 -8.57 18.01 12.80
C GLN A 776 -7.43 17.83 13.81
N GLY A 777 -6.96 18.94 14.38
CA GLY A 777 -5.77 18.96 15.21
C GLY A 777 -4.46 18.91 14.40
N ASN A 778 -3.39 19.22 15.09
CA ASN A 778 -2.04 19.12 14.55
C ASN A 778 -1.52 17.69 14.80
N HIS A 779 -0.57 17.24 14.00
CA HIS A 779 0.08 15.95 14.18
C HIS A 779 1.59 16.13 14.24
N TYR A 780 2.17 15.88 15.41
CA TYR A 780 3.63 15.87 15.58
C TYR A 780 4.24 14.54 15.23
N ALA A 781 5.22 14.55 14.35
CA ALA A 781 6.06 13.39 14.06
C ALA A 781 6.75 12.87 15.33
N SER A 782 7.13 11.59 15.31
CA SER A 782 7.82 10.96 16.41
C SER A 782 9.17 11.63 16.68
N PRO A 783 9.49 12.05 17.91
CA PRO A 783 10.82 12.51 18.26
C PRO A 783 11.82 11.34 18.23
N ARG A 784 13.10 11.62 18.52
CA ARG A 784 14.10 10.56 18.59
C ARG A 784 13.71 9.48 19.60
N THR A 785 13.69 8.23 19.13
CA THR A 785 13.42 7.05 19.95
C THR A 785 14.59 6.08 19.92
N PHE A 786 14.65 5.20 20.90
CA PHE A 786 15.66 4.16 21.04
C PHE A 786 14.96 2.83 21.31
N ALA A 787 15.49 1.74 20.74
CA ALA A 787 15.07 0.40 21.08
C ALA A 787 16.27 -0.54 21.17
N PHE A 788 16.15 -1.53 22.07
CA PHE A 788 17.08 -2.64 22.21
C PHE A 788 16.34 -3.94 22.00
N GLY A 789 16.96 -4.86 21.27
CA GLY A 789 16.27 -6.10 20.93
C GLY A 789 17.19 -7.30 20.81
N VAL A 790 16.54 -8.43 20.60
CA VAL A 790 17.16 -9.72 20.28
C VAL A 790 16.46 -10.29 19.08
N ARG A 791 17.22 -10.69 18.05
CA ARG A 791 16.71 -11.43 16.88
C ARG A 791 17.25 -12.84 16.87
N PHE A 792 16.36 -13.78 16.56
CA PHE A 792 16.67 -15.18 16.29
C PHE A 792 16.57 -15.46 14.81
N ASN A 793 17.57 -16.15 14.25
CA ASN A 793 17.73 -16.41 12.81
C ASN A 793 17.62 -15.12 11.96
N PRO A 794 18.42 -14.07 12.26
CA PRO A 794 18.34 -12.77 11.61
C PRO A 794 18.78 -12.80 10.14
#